data_3ffca5bfe1670deffa05fb792637104b
#
_entry.id   3ffca5bfe1670deffa05fb792637104b
#
_cell.length_a   1.000
_cell.length_b   1.000
_cell.length_c   1.000
_cell.angle_alpha   90.00
_cell.angle_beta   90.00
_cell.angle_gamma   90.00
#
_symmetry.space_group_name_H-M   'P 1'
#
loop_
_entity.id
_entity.type
_entity.pdbx_description
1 polymer ?
#
loop_
_entity_poly.entity_id
_entity_poly.type
_entity_poly.pdbx_seq_one_letter_code
_entity_poly.pdbx_strand_id
1 'polypeptide(L)'
;MNQKALKTLEYDKIIVQLAEYASCESGKELCRRLVPSIDYDEIVTAQRETTDAVTRVRQKGGISFGGVKDIRASLKRLEVGSSLGIVELLSVSSLLTTAARAKSYGRHEDSELPEDSLEQFFSVLEPLTPVNTEIRRCILSEEEVSDDASPGLHHVRRSMKNIHDKIHTQLNSILNSNRTYLQDAVITMRDGRYCLPVKSEHKSNVPGMVHDQSSTGSTLFIEPMAILKLNNDLRALEIQEQKEIEMVLADLSNQLVPYQDELLTDFEVLTRLDFIFAKAALSRHYQASEPRFNKKGIIHIKDGRHPLLDPSKVVPITVHLGRDFDLLVVTGPNTGGKTVSLKTVGLFTLIGQAGLHIPAFDGSELSVFDEVFADIGDEQSIEQSLSTFSAHMTNIVQILGQADSRSLCLFDELGAGTDPTEGAALAIAILSFLHNMKCRTMATTHYSELKVFALTTPGVENACCEFNVETLQPTYRLLIGVPGKSNAFAISSKLGLPDYIIEDAKTHLEAKDETFEDLLTHLEQNRVTIEKERIQIESYKMEVEKLKARLTQKEERLDERRDKMIRDAKEEAQRILRDAKDTADQTIRQINKLASESGVGQELEAERARIRGKLKEVDSSLSLKNQTKEPKQSIDPKKLKLGDGVRVLSMNLNGTVSSLPNSKGDLYVQMGILRSLVNLSDLELLNEQSVSGPTLGSGNGKKKTGSGSSSARMSKSFTISPEVNLIGMTTDEAIPELDKYLDDAYLAHLPSVRVVHGRGTGALKNAVHKHLKKLKYVKDFRLGVFGEGDTGVTIVTFK
;
A
#
# COMPACT_ATOMS: atom_id res chain seq x y z
N MET A 1 -18.83 5.90 19.70
CA MET A 1 -18.99 5.07 18.47
C MET A 1 -20.09 4.03 18.68
N ASN A 2 -21.06 3.95 17.83
CA ASN A 2 -22.26 3.12 17.96
C ASN A 2 -21.96 1.62 17.83
N GLN A 3 -22.27 0.83 18.88
CA GLN A 3 -22.02 -0.62 18.94
C GLN A 3 -22.81 -1.41 17.87
N LYS A 4 -24.03 -0.97 17.56
CA LYS A 4 -24.84 -1.58 16.51
C LYS A 4 -24.17 -1.43 15.14
N ALA A 5 -23.63 -0.24 14.85
CA ALA A 5 -22.93 0.02 13.60
C ALA A 5 -21.65 -0.83 13.46
N LEU A 6 -20.87 -1.01 14.54
CA LEU A 6 -19.69 -1.89 14.51
C LEU A 6 -20.05 -3.31 14.07
N LYS A 7 -21.17 -3.85 14.59
CA LYS A 7 -21.63 -5.19 14.23
C LYS A 7 -22.24 -5.25 12.83
N THR A 8 -23.07 -4.28 12.46
CA THR A 8 -23.73 -4.21 11.14
C THR A 8 -22.71 -4.05 10.01
N LEU A 9 -21.64 -3.27 10.23
CA LEU A 9 -20.55 -3.06 9.28
C LEU A 9 -19.46 -4.15 9.35
N GLU A 10 -19.67 -5.18 10.16
CA GLU A 10 -18.77 -6.34 10.27
C GLU A 10 -17.35 -5.99 10.73
N TYR A 11 -17.19 -4.92 11.52
CA TYR A 11 -15.91 -4.52 12.08
C TYR A 11 -15.27 -5.61 12.97
N ASP A 12 -16.08 -6.36 13.67
CA ASP A 12 -15.68 -7.50 14.50
C ASP A 12 -14.91 -8.56 13.70
N LYS A 13 -15.29 -8.80 12.43
CA LYS A 13 -14.57 -9.74 11.55
C LYS A 13 -13.17 -9.25 11.21
N ILE A 14 -12.99 -7.95 11.02
CA ILE A 14 -11.67 -7.34 10.80
C ILE A 14 -10.80 -7.49 12.05
N ILE A 15 -11.38 -7.29 13.22
CA ILE A 15 -10.68 -7.44 14.50
C ILE A 15 -10.23 -8.89 14.73
N VAL A 16 -11.07 -9.87 14.38
CA VAL A 16 -10.67 -11.29 14.45
C VAL A 16 -9.48 -11.57 13.52
N GLN A 17 -9.54 -11.10 12.28
CA GLN A 17 -8.43 -11.26 11.35
C GLN A 17 -7.15 -10.53 11.82
N LEU A 18 -7.29 -9.31 12.38
CA LEU A 18 -6.15 -8.59 12.94
C LEU A 18 -5.46 -9.38 14.06
N ALA A 19 -6.25 -9.99 14.95
CA ALA A 19 -5.73 -10.78 16.07
C ALA A 19 -4.95 -12.04 15.62
N GLU A 20 -5.24 -12.57 14.43
CA GLU A 20 -4.48 -13.71 13.87
C GLU A 20 -3.04 -13.33 13.48
N TYR A 21 -2.79 -12.06 13.21
CA TYR A 21 -1.45 -11.56 12.86
C TYR A 21 -0.58 -11.22 14.06
N ALA A 22 -1.17 -11.07 15.26
CA ALA A 22 -0.39 -10.88 16.48
C ALA A 22 0.27 -12.21 16.92
N SER A 23 1.52 -12.14 17.33
CA SER A 23 2.34 -13.30 17.66
C SER A 23 2.18 -13.74 19.12
N CYS A 24 1.92 -12.83 20.06
CA CYS A 24 1.75 -13.09 21.48
C CYS A 24 0.30 -12.88 21.92
N GLU A 25 -0.11 -13.59 22.99
CA GLU A 25 -1.51 -13.53 23.46
C GLU A 25 -1.90 -12.13 23.95
N SER A 26 -0.98 -11.43 24.63
CA SER A 26 -1.22 -10.04 25.06
C SER A 26 -1.41 -9.09 23.88
N GLY A 27 -0.68 -9.28 22.79
CA GLY A 27 -0.86 -8.54 21.54
C GLY A 27 -2.21 -8.85 20.89
N LYS A 28 -2.63 -10.12 20.88
CA LYS A 28 -3.98 -10.52 20.41
C LYS A 28 -5.08 -9.88 21.24
N GLU A 29 -4.88 -9.77 22.54
CA GLU A 29 -5.85 -9.11 23.41
C GLU A 29 -5.97 -7.62 23.10
N LEU A 30 -4.86 -6.91 22.83
CA LEU A 30 -4.90 -5.53 22.36
C LEU A 30 -5.64 -5.41 21.03
N CYS A 31 -5.42 -6.34 20.10
CA CYS A 31 -6.16 -6.38 18.83
C CYS A 31 -7.66 -6.53 19.07
N ARG A 32 -8.09 -7.48 19.92
CA ARG A 32 -9.52 -7.73 20.23
C ARG A 32 -10.21 -6.55 20.92
N ARG A 33 -9.46 -5.74 21.66
CA ARG A 33 -9.96 -4.52 22.34
C ARG A 33 -9.91 -3.27 21.49
N LEU A 34 -9.40 -3.34 20.28
CA LEU A 34 -9.27 -2.19 19.41
C LEU A 34 -10.65 -1.63 19.02
N VAL A 35 -10.88 -0.39 19.35
CA VAL A 35 -12.08 0.37 18.98
C VAL A 35 -11.68 1.61 18.19
N PRO A 36 -12.53 2.10 17.27
CA PRO A 36 -12.25 3.33 16.53
C PRO A 36 -12.19 4.52 17.49
N SER A 37 -11.14 5.34 17.37
CA SER A 37 -10.99 6.60 18.12
C SER A 37 -11.77 7.73 17.46
N ILE A 38 -12.16 8.74 18.25
CA ILE A 38 -12.73 10.00 17.79
C ILE A 38 -11.73 11.15 17.92
N ASP A 39 -10.56 10.90 18.47
CA ASP A 39 -9.48 11.88 18.58
C ASP A 39 -8.62 11.86 17.32
N TYR A 40 -8.54 13.02 16.67
CA TYR A 40 -7.78 13.17 15.42
C TYR A 40 -6.29 12.87 15.58
N ASP A 41 -5.69 13.34 16.68
CA ASP A 41 -4.25 13.23 16.90
C ASP A 41 -3.86 11.78 17.24
N GLU A 42 -4.71 11.08 18.01
CA GLU A 42 -4.57 9.63 18.24
C GLU A 42 -4.66 8.83 16.94
N ILE A 43 -5.65 9.15 16.08
CA ILE A 43 -5.85 8.47 14.80
C ILE A 43 -4.61 8.66 13.90
N VAL A 44 -4.15 9.90 13.75
CA VAL A 44 -2.98 10.22 12.90
C VAL A 44 -1.71 9.54 13.43
N THR A 45 -1.52 9.54 14.74
CA THR A 45 -0.39 8.84 15.37
C THR A 45 -0.46 7.33 15.12
N ALA A 46 -1.63 6.72 15.31
CA ALA A 46 -1.81 5.28 15.07
C ALA A 46 -1.66 4.89 13.59
N GLN A 47 -2.08 5.76 12.66
CA GLN A 47 -1.86 5.58 11.23
C GLN A 47 -0.37 5.63 10.89
N ARG A 48 0.35 6.63 11.43
CA ARG A 48 1.79 6.78 11.25
C ARG A 48 2.57 5.59 11.81
N GLU A 49 2.25 5.12 13.03
CA GLU A 49 2.84 3.90 13.60
C GLU A 49 2.68 2.70 12.66
N THR A 50 1.49 2.54 12.07
CA THR A 50 1.21 1.45 11.13
C THR A 50 2.01 1.59 9.84
N THR A 51 2.11 2.82 9.28
CA THR A 51 2.89 3.13 8.06
C THR A 51 4.38 2.86 8.27
N ASP A 52 4.93 3.32 9.41
CA ASP A 52 6.33 3.12 9.75
C ASP A 52 6.65 1.63 9.94
N ALA A 53 5.74 0.86 10.57
CA ALA A 53 5.87 -0.59 10.69
C ALA A 53 5.83 -1.29 9.32
N VAL A 54 4.92 -0.90 8.41
CA VAL A 54 4.88 -1.43 7.03
C VAL A 54 6.20 -1.15 6.31
N THR A 55 6.73 0.06 6.47
CA THR A 55 8.00 0.47 5.86
C THR A 55 9.17 -0.34 6.40
N ARG A 56 9.27 -0.51 7.73
CA ARG A 56 10.30 -1.35 8.36
C ARG A 56 10.21 -2.81 7.91
N VAL A 57 9.00 -3.39 7.85
CA VAL A 57 8.81 -4.77 7.37
C VAL A 57 9.23 -4.91 5.90
N ARG A 58 9.03 -3.89 5.09
CA ARG A 58 9.46 -3.88 3.68
C ARG A 58 10.98 -3.81 3.54
N GLN A 59 11.66 -3.06 4.41
CA GLN A 59 13.11 -2.83 4.35
C GLN A 59 13.91 -3.96 5.02
N LYS A 60 13.50 -4.37 6.23
CA LYS A 60 14.26 -5.27 7.10
C LYS A 60 13.64 -6.67 7.23
N GLY A 61 12.47 -6.89 6.65
CA GLY A 61 11.69 -8.12 6.87
C GLY A 61 10.84 -8.08 8.14
N GLY A 62 10.10 -9.17 8.40
CA GLY A 62 9.24 -9.29 9.57
C GLY A 62 10.00 -9.62 10.84
N ILE A 63 9.44 -9.22 11.98
CA ILE A 63 9.90 -9.60 13.31
C ILE A 63 8.78 -10.36 14.03
N SER A 64 9.10 -11.36 14.85
CA SER A 64 8.13 -12.12 15.64
C SER A 64 8.29 -11.83 17.12
N PHE A 65 7.17 -11.64 17.79
CA PHE A 65 7.06 -11.40 19.24
C PHE A 65 6.51 -12.61 20.00
N GLY A 66 6.49 -13.81 19.39
CA GLY A 66 5.91 -15.02 19.98
C GLY A 66 6.56 -15.50 21.28
N GLY A 67 7.76 -14.95 21.62
CA GLY A 67 8.41 -15.20 22.92
C GLY A 67 7.87 -14.37 24.07
N VAL A 68 7.01 -13.39 23.82
CA VAL A 68 6.42 -12.53 24.86
C VAL A 68 5.28 -13.26 25.55
N LYS A 69 5.49 -13.65 26.81
CA LYS A 69 4.48 -14.21 27.69
C LYS A 69 4.13 -13.20 28.77
N ASP A 70 2.92 -13.25 29.30
CA ASP A 70 2.49 -12.35 30.39
C ASP A 70 3.23 -12.69 31.68
N ILE A 71 4.10 -11.78 32.11
CA ILE A 71 4.93 -11.93 33.32
C ILE A 71 4.46 -11.11 34.50
N ARG A 72 3.34 -10.36 34.37
CA ARG A 72 2.86 -9.47 35.43
C ARG A 72 2.54 -10.19 36.74
N ALA A 73 2.03 -11.41 36.67
CA ALA A 73 1.82 -12.24 37.86
C ALA A 73 3.12 -12.65 38.53
N SER A 74 4.14 -12.97 37.74
CA SER A 74 5.50 -13.30 38.21
C SER A 74 6.19 -12.10 38.85
N LEU A 75 6.07 -10.90 38.24
CA LEU A 75 6.60 -9.67 38.84
C LEU A 75 5.96 -9.36 40.19
N LYS A 76 4.64 -9.51 40.34
CA LYS A 76 3.95 -9.34 41.64
C LYS A 76 4.43 -10.34 42.72
N ARG A 77 4.81 -11.57 42.32
CA ARG A 77 5.42 -12.55 43.24
C ARG A 77 6.81 -12.13 43.68
N LEU A 78 7.62 -11.59 42.75
CA LEU A 78 8.95 -11.03 43.09
C LEU A 78 8.83 -9.86 44.08
N GLU A 79 7.84 -8.98 43.87
CA GLU A 79 7.59 -7.81 44.71
C GLU A 79 7.32 -8.19 46.20
N VAL A 80 6.60 -9.31 46.42
CA VAL A 80 6.34 -9.83 47.76
C VAL A 80 7.43 -10.78 48.26
N GLY A 81 8.59 -10.88 47.57
CA GLY A 81 9.72 -11.71 47.96
C GLY A 81 9.56 -13.22 47.74
N SER A 82 8.65 -13.63 46.88
CA SER A 82 8.45 -15.04 46.51
C SER A 82 9.32 -15.43 45.33
N SER A 83 9.94 -16.62 45.38
CA SER A 83 10.75 -17.17 44.28
C SER A 83 9.85 -17.56 43.11
N LEU A 84 10.37 -17.41 41.91
CA LEU A 84 9.73 -17.85 40.66
C LEU A 84 10.03 -19.33 40.40
N GLY A 85 9.08 -20.01 39.76
CA GLY A 85 9.30 -21.37 39.27
C GLY A 85 10.07 -21.39 37.91
N ILE A 86 10.45 -22.61 37.49
CA ILE A 86 11.20 -22.83 36.23
C ILE A 86 10.47 -22.21 35.05
N VAL A 87 9.17 -22.46 34.87
CA VAL A 87 8.35 -21.96 33.74
C VAL A 87 8.27 -20.43 33.74
N GLU A 88 8.20 -19.81 34.94
CA GLU A 88 8.14 -18.36 35.08
C GLU A 88 9.50 -17.72 34.69
N LEU A 89 10.62 -18.28 35.15
CA LEU A 89 11.97 -17.83 34.80
C LEU A 89 12.25 -17.99 33.28
N LEU A 90 11.82 -19.11 32.70
CA LEU A 90 11.91 -19.31 31.24
C LEU A 90 11.04 -18.31 30.47
N SER A 91 9.89 -17.92 31.01
CA SER A 91 9.05 -16.88 30.42
C SER A 91 9.73 -15.52 30.42
N VAL A 92 10.40 -15.16 31.53
CA VAL A 92 11.24 -13.96 31.63
C VAL A 92 12.41 -14.04 30.64
N SER A 93 13.13 -15.16 30.58
CA SER A 93 14.22 -15.36 29.61
C SER A 93 13.78 -15.24 28.17
N SER A 94 12.59 -15.76 27.84
CA SER A 94 12.00 -15.63 26.50
C SER A 94 11.66 -14.18 26.16
N LEU A 95 11.11 -13.43 27.14
CA LEU A 95 10.87 -11.99 27.01
C LEU A 95 12.17 -11.23 26.73
N LEU A 96 13.20 -11.40 27.56
CA LEU A 96 14.50 -10.74 27.42
C LEU A 96 15.19 -11.07 26.08
N THR A 97 15.05 -12.30 25.62
CA THR A 97 15.56 -12.72 24.31
C THR A 97 14.84 -12.01 23.17
N THR A 98 13.52 -11.82 23.34
CA THR A 98 12.71 -11.09 22.36
C THR A 98 13.05 -9.61 22.39
N ALA A 99 13.28 -9.03 23.58
CA ALA A 99 13.75 -7.66 23.76
C ALA A 99 15.10 -7.42 23.07
N ALA A 100 16.06 -8.34 23.24
CA ALA A 100 17.37 -8.26 22.56
C ALA A 100 17.23 -8.26 21.04
N ARG A 101 16.40 -9.15 20.51
CA ARG A 101 16.11 -9.25 19.07
C ARG A 101 15.40 -8.01 18.57
N ALA A 102 14.40 -7.50 19.30
CA ALA A 102 13.67 -6.29 18.94
C ALA A 102 14.59 -5.06 18.98
N LYS A 103 15.41 -4.89 20.03
CA LYS A 103 16.37 -3.80 20.12
C LYS A 103 17.38 -3.81 18.96
N SER A 104 17.84 -4.99 18.55
CA SER A 104 18.72 -5.15 17.38
C SER A 104 17.99 -4.80 16.07
N TYR A 105 16.74 -5.23 15.91
CA TYR A 105 15.91 -4.88 14.76
C TYR A 105 15.64 -3.38 14.67
N GLY A 106 15.47 -2.70 15.80
CA GLY A 106 15.26 -1.26 15.91
C GLY A 106 16.44 -0.42 15.39
N ARG A 107 17.70 -0.91 15.49
CA ARG A 107 18.89 -0.14 15.11
C ARG A 107 18.86 0.24 13.63
N HIS A 108 19.11 1.51 13.33
CA HIS A 108 19.36 1.98 11.97
C HIS A 108 20.82 1.66 11.59
N GLU A 109 21.03 0.99 10.45
CA GLU A 109 22.36 0.73 9.90
C GLU A 109 22.92 1.95 9.16
N ASP A 110 22.02 2.83 8.65
CA ASP A 110 22.36 4.07 7.95
C ASP A 110 21.89 5.28 8.75
N SER A 111 22.82 6.16 9.11
CA SER A 111 22.56 7.43 9.82
C SER A 111 21.81 8.50 9.01
N GLU A 112 21.48 8.23 7.74
CA GLU A 112 20.81 9.18 6.84
C GLU A 112 19.28 9.01 6.77
N LEU A 113 18.71 7.93 7.36
CA LEU A 113 17.27 7.75 7.39
C LEU A 113 16.64 8.58 8.52
N PRO A 114 15.52 9.28 8.25
CA PRO A 114 14.81 10.00 9.31
C PRO A 114 14.29 9.04 10.38
N GLU A 115 14.38 9.44 11.64
CA GLU A 115 13.77 8.72 12.77
C GLU A 115 12.28 8.53 12.50
N ASP A 116 11.79 7.29 12.66
CA ASP A 116 10.37 6.97 12.56
C ASP A 116 9.70 6.95 13.95
N SER A 117 8.36 6.89 13.97
CA SER A 117 7.58 6.90 15.22
C SER A 117 7.83 5.70 16.13
N LEU A 118 8.45 4.64 15.61
CA LEU A 118 8.71 3.39 16.35
C LEU A 118 10.07 3.38 17.06
N GLU A 119 10.98 4.30 16.73
CA GLU A 119 12.33 4.35 17.31
C GLU A 119 12.31 4.41 18.83
N GLN A 120 11.42 5.24 19.39
CA GLN A 120 11.24 5.36 20.83
C GLN A 120 10.90 4.03 21.52
N PHE A 121 10.12 3.14 20.88
CA PHE A 121 9.76 1.85 21.46
C PHE A 121 10.96 0.89 21.48
N PHE A 122 11.78 0.88 20.44
CA PHE A 122 12.95 0.03 20.38
C PHE A 122 14.10 0.51 21.28
N SER A 123 14.24 1.82 21.47
CA SER A 123 15.32 2.41 22.27
C SER A 123 15.18 2.13 23.76
N VAL A 124 13.95 2.10 24.27
CA VAL A 124 13.63 1.88 25.70
C VAL A 124 13.86 0.44 26.14
N LEU A 125 13.85 -0.54 25.22
CA LEU A 125 14.00 -1.96 25.57
C LEU A 125 15.35 -2.24 26.27
N GLU A 126 15.30 -3.01 27.38
CA GLU A 126 16.49 -3.40 28.16
C GLU A 126 16.66 -4.94 28.20
N PRO A 127 17.46 -5.51 27.33
CA PRO A 127 17.58 -6.97 27.17
C PRO A 127 18.17 -7.72 28.35
N LEU A 128 18.72 -7.04 29.36
CA LEU A 128 19.35 -7.61 30.56
C LEU A 128 20.20 -8.86 30.27
N THR A 129 21.04 -8.76 29.24
CA THR A 129 21.79 -9.91 28.68
C THR A 129 22.52 -10.76 29.73
N PRO A 130 23.18 -10.19 30.76
CA PRO A 130 23.86 -11.01 31.78
C PRO A 130 22.88 -11.90 32.56
N VAL A 131 21.74 -11.36 32.99
CA VAL A 131 20.69 -12.10 33.73
C VAL A 131 20.05 -13.17 32.84
N ASN A 132 19.74 -12.84 31.60
CA ASN A 132 19.19 -13.79 30.64
C ASN A 132 20.14 -14.96 30.36
N THR A 133 21.46 -14.68 30.24
CA THR A 133 22.50 -15.71 30.05
C THR A 133 22.55 -16.64 31.24
N GLU A 134 22.46 -16.08 32.46
CA GLU A 134 22.51 -16.86 33.71
C GLU A 134 21.29 -17.76 33.86
N ILE A 135 20.06 -17.23 33.56
CA ILE A 135 18.85 -18.05 33.57
C ILE A 135 18.99 -19.24 32.61
N ARG A 136 19.50 -19.00 31.38
CA ARG A 136 19.68 -20.05 30.37
C ARG A 136 20.81 -21.02 30.70
N ARG A 137 21.81 -20.59 31.44
CA ARG A 137 22.87 -21.47 31.95
C ARG A 137 22.33 -22.44 32.98
N CYS A 138 21.43 -21.96 33.87
CA CYS A 138 20.91 -22.74 34.99
C CYS A 138 19.69 -23.59 34.59
N ILE A 139 18.86 -23.15 33.66
CA ILE A 139 17.61 -23.82 33.29
C ILE A 139 17.69 -24.27 31.83
N LEU A 140 17.65 -25.58 31.58
CA LEU A 140 17.76 -26.16 30.24
C LEU A 140 16.38 -26.34 29.58
N SER A 141 15.39 -26.76 30.36
CA SER A 141 14.01 -26.96 29.90
C SER A 141 13.00 -26.71 31.03
N GLU A 142 11.71 -26.84 30.73
CA GLU A 142 10.62 -26.70 31.74
C GLU A 142 10.71 -27.75 32.86
N GLU A 143 11.42 -28.84 32.65
CA GLU A 143 11.54 -29.96 33.58
C GLU A 143 12.98 -30.16 34.08
N GLU A 144 13.94 -29.43 33.54
CA GLU A 144 15.37 -29.71 33.78
C GLU A 144 16.17 -28.47 34.17
N VAL A 145 16.78 -28.53 35.36
CA VAL A 145 17.79 -27.57 35.81
C VAL A 145 19.18 -28.18 35.55
N SER A 146 20.09 -27.40 35.02
CA SER A 146 21.45 -27.81 34.69
C SER A 146 22.21 -28.36 35.93
N ASP A 147 23.01 -29.40 35.75
CA ASP A 147 23.92 -29.91 36.80
C ASP A 147 24.89 -28.83 37.26
N ASP A 148 25.29 -27.94 36.36
CA ASP A 148 26.24 -26.88 36.63
C ASP A 148 25.57 -25.59 37.13
N ALA A 149 24.27 -25.63 37.43
CA ALA A 149 23.53 -24.45 37.93
C ALA A 149 24.10 -23.96 39.27
N SER A 150 24.46 -24.91 40.18
CA SER A 150 25.18 -24.61 41.38
C SER A 150 26.19 -25.70 41.73
N PRO A 151 27.28 -25.37 42.45
CA PRO A 151 28.23 -26.39 42.94
C PRO A 151 27.57 -27.44 43.87
N GLY A 152 26.53 -27.01 44.65
CA GLY A 152 25.77 -27.89 45.54
C GLY A 152 24.98 -28.91 44.73
N LEU A 153 24.23 -28.49 43.73
CA LEU A 153 23.44 -29.37 42.85
C LEU A 153 24.34 -30.39 42.12
N HIS A 154 25.45 -29.91 41.57
CA HIS A 154 26.43 -30.77 40.91
C HIS A 154 26.95 -31.86 41.85
N HIS A 155 27.29 -31.51 43.11
CA HIS A 155 27.78 -32.48 44.13
C HIS A 155 26.67 -33.49 44.47
N VAL A 156 25.44 -33.06 44.67
CA VAL A 156 24.30 -33.94 45.03
C VAL A 156 24.04 -34.94 43.91
N ARG A 157 23.87 -34.48 42.68
CA ARG A 157 23.61 -35.33 41.50
C ARG A 157 24.75 -36.32 41.23
N ARG A 158 25.99 -35.92 41.40
CA ARG A 158 27.15 -36.81 41.31
C ARG A 158 27.11 -37.87 42.42
N SER A 159 26.69 -37.49 43.64
CA SER A 159 26.53 -38.43 44.75
C SER A 159 25.39 -39.42 44.52
N MET A 160 24.25 -38.92 43.97
CA MET A 160 23.14 -39.77 43.58
C MET A 160 23.53 -40.82 42.53
N LYS A 161 24.26 -40.39 41.49
CA LYS A 161 24.78 -41.28 40.45
C LYS A 161 25.67 -42.37 41.06
N ASN A 162 26.57 -42.00 41.95
CA ASN A 162 27.44 -42.95 42.62
C ASN A 162 26.65 -43.97 43.46
N ILE A 163 25.59 -43.57 44.12
CA ILE A 163 24.71 -44.45 44.89
C ILE A 163 23.90 -45.35 43.98
N HIS A 164 23.35 -44.83 42.89
CA HIS A 164 22.65 -45.62 41.86
C HIS A 164 23.56 -46.73 41.32
N ASP A 165 24.80 -46.42 40.97
CA ASP A 165 25.77 -47.41 40.50
C ASP A 165 26.06 -48.46 41.54
N LYS A 166 26.22 -48.09 42.83
CA LYS A 166 26.39 -49.03 43.94
C LYS A 166 25.14 -49.91 44.15
N ILE A 167 23.93 -49.32 44.12
CA ILE A 167 22.67 -50.08 44.26
C ILE A 167 22.59 -51.11 43.12
N HIS A 168 22.81 -50.68 41.86
CA HIS A 168 22.74 -51.59 40.71
C HIS A 168 23.77 -52.70 40.81
N THR A 169 25.02 -52.39 41.24
CA THR A 169 26.08 -53.42 41.45
C THR A 169 25.69 -54.46 42.52
N GLN A 170 25.17 -53.97 43.66
CA GLN A 170 24.76 -54.88 44.76
C GLN A 170 23.51 -55.67 44.37
N LEU A 171 22.51 -55.05 43.74
CA LEU A 171 21.31 -55.78 43.30
C LEU A 171 21.61 -56.85 42.26
N ASN A 172 22.48 -56.55 41.30
CA ASN A 172 22.93 -57.54 40.32
C ASN A 172 23.66 -58.72 40.98
N SER A 173 24.44 -58.51 42.02
CA SER A 173 25.06 -59.55 42.82
C SER A 173 24.02 -60.42 43.55
N ILE A 174 23.03 -59.75 44.23
CA ILE A 174 21.96 -60.43 44.93
C ILE A 174 21.02 -61.18 43.94
N LEU A 175 20.72 -60.61 42.79
CA LEU A 175 19.91 -61.19 41.74
C LEU A 175 20.54 -62.45 41.19
N ASN A 176 21.85 -62.45 40.93
CA ASN A 176 22.60 -63.61 40.43
C ASN A 176 22.66 -64.73 41.51
N SER A 177 22.85 -64.37 42.78
CA SER A 177 22.95 -65.33 43.89
C SER A 177 21.59 -65.95 44.25
N ASN A 178 20.46 -65.24 44.02
CA ASN A 178 19.13 -65.71 44.44
C ASN A 178 18.16 -65.99 43.27
N ARG A 179 18.69 -66.24 42.07
CA ARG A 179 17.90 -66.33 40.83
C ARG A 179 16.74 -67.28 40.85
N THR A 180 16.86 -68.38 41.62
CA THR A 180 15.82 -69.43 41.77
C THR A 180 14.64 -68.97 42.63
N TYR A 181 14.85 -67.96 43.52
CA TYR A 181 13.82 -67.47 44.42
C TYR A 181 13.06 -66.28 43.85
N LEU A 182 13.53 -65.68 42.70
CA LEU A 182 12.89 -64.58 42.05
C LEU A 182 11.81 -65.00 41.06
N GLN A 183 10.75 -64.23 40.95
CA GLN A 183 9.74 -64.42 39.91
C GLN A 183 10.33 -64.12 38.53
N ASP A 184 11.01 -62.94 38.44
CA ASP A 184 11.73 -62.51 37.26
C ASP A 184 13.10 -61.95 37.70
N ALA A 185 14.14 -62.20 36.84
CA ALA A 185 15.49 -61.71 37.15
C ALA A 185 15.66 -60.27 36.72
N VAL A 186 14.82 -59.33 37.22
CA VAL A 186 14.84 -57.91 36.93
C VAL A 186 14.88 -57.07 38.20
N ILE A 187 15.53 -55.89 38.11
CA ILE A 187 15.48 -54.88 39.14
C ILE A 187 14.23 -54.04 38.93
N THR A 188 13.42 -53.85 39.93
CA THR A 188 12.17 -53.04 39.85
C THR A 188 12.21 -51.88 40.82
N MET A 189 11.39 -50.83 40.57
CA MET A 189 11.21 -49.73 41.49
C MET A 189 9.78 -49.76 42.06
N ARG A 190 9.66 -49.60 43.37
CA ARG A 190 8.37 -49.48 44.07
C ARG A 190 8.49 -48.37 45.10
N ASP A 191 7.56 -47.46 45.12
CA ASP A 191 7.57 -46.30 46.01
C ASP A 191 8.88 -45.53 46.05
N GLY A 192 9.56 -45.38 44.88
CA GLY A 192 10.87 -44.74 44.76
C GLY A 192 12.03 -45.53 45.32
N ARG A 193 11.87 -46.90 45.58
CA ARG A 193 12.89 -47.77 46.10
C ARG A 193 13.19 -48.91 45.16
N TYR A 194 14.43 -49.25 45.07
CA TYR A 194 14.88 -50.42 44.30
C TYR A 194 14.54 -51.70 45.01
N CYS A 195 13.79 -52.58 44.33
CA CYS A 195 13.27 -53.82 44.86
C CYS A 195 13.57 -54.98 43.89
N LEU A 196 13.53 -56.21 44.42
CA LEU A 196 13.53 -57.45 43.62
C LEU A 196 12.18 -58.17 43.70
N PRO A 197 11.63 -58.68 42.59
CA PRO A 197 10.40 -59.45 42.57
C PRO A 197 10.67 -60.87 43.04
N VAL A 198 10.34 -61.19 44.31
CA VAL A 198 10.56 -62.49 44.97
C VAL A 198 9.24 -63.28 44.99
N LYS A 199 9.28 -64.62 44.71
CA LYS A 199 8.11 -65.45 44.87
C LYS A 199 7.69 -65.48 46.32
N SER A 200 6.36 -65.39 46.61
CA SER A 200 5.86 -65.25 47.97
C SER A 200 6.28 -66.43 48.91
N GLU A 201 6.45 -67.66 48.35
CA GLU A 201 6.90 -68.84 49.03
C GLU A 201 8.38 -68.79 49.47
N HIS A 202 9.17 -67.90 48.82
CA HIS A 202 10.59 -67.75 49.10
C HIS A 202 10.94 -66.46 49.85
N LYS A 203 9.96 -65.81 50.52
CA LYS A 203 10.15 -64.55 51.27
C LYS A 203 11.31 -64.67 52.26
N SER A 204 11.44 -65.77 52.95
CA SER A 204 12.45 -66.00 54.00
C SER A 204 13.88 -66.13 53.44
N ASN A 205 14.03 -66.46 52.14
CA ASN A 205 15.33 -66.68 51.50
C ASN A 205 15.99 -65.34 51.01
N VAL A 206 15.18 -64.31 50.87
CA VAL A 206 15.68 -62.95 50.52
C VAL A 206 15.34 -61.98 51.64
N PRO A 207 16.25 -61.79 52.61
CA PRO A 207 15.96 -60.93 53.77
C PRO A 207 15.85 -59.46 53.32
N GLY A 208 14.74 -58.81 53.61
CA GLY A 208 14.43 -57.42 53.21
C GLY A 208 13.07 -56.99 53.63
N MET A 209 12.74 -55.73 53.29
CA MET A 209 11.44 -55.11 53.52
C MET A 209 10.53 -55.29 52.31
N VAL A 210 9.32 -55.74 52.53
CA VAL A 210 8.29 -55.80 51.46
C VAL A 210 7.65 -54.43 51.28
N HIS A 211 7.74 -53.86 50.10
CA HIS A 211 7.14 -52.57 49.73
C HIS A 211 5.85 -52.72 48.97
N ASP A 212 5.73 -53.82 48.18
CA ASP A 212 4.53 -53.99 47.36
C ASP A 212 4.31 -55.49 47.10
N GLN A 213 3.12 -55.87 46.66
CA GLN A 213 2.70 -57.23 46.32
C GLN A 213 1.93 -57.22 44.98
N SER A 214 2.14 -58.22 44.14
CA SER A 214 1.36 -58.43 42.95
C SER A 214 -0.12 -58.63 43.26
N SER A 215 -1.02 -58.30 42.35
CA SER A 215 -2.48 -58.41 42.47
C SER A 215 -2.94 -59.86 42.81
N THR A 216 -2.15 -60.85 42.41
CA THR A 216 -2.40 -62.29 42.70
C THR A 216 -1.76 -62.75 44.02
N GLY A 217 -1.01 -61.95 44.70
CA GLY A 217 -0.26 -62.28 45.88
C GLY A 217 0.93 -63.21 45.68
N SER A 218 1.23 -63.66 44.48
CA SER A 218 2.26 -64.60 44.15
C SER A 218 3.68 -63.98 44.12
N THR A 219 3.81 -62.70 44.01
CA THR A 219 5.11 -62.00 43.97
C THR A 219 5.15 -60.87 44.99
N LEU A 220 6.20 -60.82 45.74
CA LEU A 220 6.52 -59.78 46.73
C LEU A 220 7.68 -58.93 46.18
N PHE A 221 7.53 -57.62 46.18
CA PHE A 221 8.59 -56.71 45.85
C PHE A 221 9.37 -56.36 47.10
N ILE A 222 10.54 -56.96 47.20
CA ILE A 222 11.35 -56.91 48.43
C ILE A 222 12.55 -55.95 48.15
N GLU A 223 12.73 -55.00 49.07
CA GLU A 223 13.97 -54.24 49.19
C GLU A 223 14.96 -55.09 50.03
N PRO A 224 16.06 -55.57 49.45
CA PRO A 224 17.01 -56.36 50.22
C PRO A 224 17.66 -55.55 51.33
N MET A 225 17.91 -56.18 52.50
CA MET A 225 18.51 -55.50 53.63
C MET A 225 19.87 -54.88 53.31
N ALA A 226 20.62 -55.45 52.38
CA ALA A 226 21.93 -54.98 51.95
C ALA A 226 21.86 -53.57 51.24
N ILE A 227 20.72 -53.23 50.62
CA ILE A 227 20.58 -51.96 49.92
C ILE A 227 19.72 -50.95 50.65
N LEU A 228 19.10 -51.33 51.79
CA LEU A 228 18.23 -50.49 52.56
C LEU A 228 18.88 -49.13 52.90
N LYS A 229 20.12 -49.15 53.34
CA LYS A 229 20.87 -47.94 53.65
C LYS A 229 21.11 -47.08 52.37
N LEU A 230 21.46 -47.70 51.24
CA LEU A 230 21.70 -46.98 49.99
C LEU A 230 20.43 -46.35 49.44
N ASN A 231 19.27 -47.05 49.55
CA ASN A 231 17.97 -46.46 49.17
C ASN A 231 17.59 -45.29 50.07
N ASN A 232 17.86 -45.38 51.39
CA ASN A 232 17.62 -44.29 52.33
C ASN A 232 18.58 -43.08 52.03
N ASP A 233 19.84 -43.35 51.74
CA ASP A 233 20.80 -42.33 51.39
C ASP A 233 20.40 -41.65 50.06
N LEU A 234 19.91 -42.44 49.07
CA LEU A 234 19.37 -41.93 47.80
C LEU A 234 18.19 -40.98 48.02
N ARG A 235 17.22 -41.44 48.87
CA ARG A 235 16.07 -40.64 49.20
C ARG A 235 16.42 -39.31 49.90
N ALA A 236 17.44 -39.36 50.78
CA ALA A 236 17.95 -38.13 51.41
C ALA A 236 18.58 -37.19 50.39
N LEU A 237 19.29 -37.72 49.40
CA LEU A 237 19.88 -36.93 48.34
C LEU A 237 18.83 -36.35 47.36
N GLU A 238 17.73 -37.08 47.07
CA GLU A 238 16.59 -36.57 46.28
C GLU A 238 15.96 -35.33 46.95
N ILE A 239 15.76 -35.41 48.31
CA ILE A 239 15.26 -34.27 49.07
C ILE A 239 16.23 -33.10 49.05
N GLN A 240 17.55 -33.42 49.11
CA GLN A 240 18.58 -32.38 49.03
C GLN A 240 18.67 -31.77 47.65
N GLU A 241 18.55 -32.58 46.60
CA GLU A 241 18.46 -32.09 45.20
C GLU A 241 17.33 -31.07 45.02
N GLN A 242 16.15 -31.39 45.54
CA GLN A 242 14.99 -30.48 45.47
C GLN A 242 15.29 -29.15 46.20
N LYS A 243 15.94 -29.19 47.37
CA LYS A 243 16.35 -27.99 48.07
C LYS A 243 17.39 -27.17 47.31
N GLU A 244 18.39 -27.84 46.68
CA GLU A 244 19.38 -27.14 45.88
C GLU A 244 18.74 -26.47 44.65
N ILE A 245 17.75 -27.13 44.00
CA ILE A 245 16.98 -26.53 42.88
C ILE A 245 16.21 -25.31 43.40
N GLU A 246 15.51 -25.41 44.56
CA GLU A 246 14.82 -24.27 45.13
C GLU A 246 15.75 -23.10 45.46
N MET A 247 16.99 -23.35 45.96
CA MET A 247 18.00 -22.32 46.20
C MET A 247 18.45 -21.66 44.86
N VAL A 248 18.67 -22.44 43.79
CA VAL A 248 19.01 -21.90 42.46
C VAL A 248 17.90 -21.00 41.93
N LEU A 249 16.65 -21.44 42.02
CA LEU A 249 15.50 -20.66 41.55
C LEU A 249 15.31 -19.38 42.38
N ALA A 250 15.54 -19.44 43.70
CA ALA A 250 15.53 -18.28 44.57
C ALA A 250 16.62 -17.28 44.23
N ASP A 251 17.85 -17.74 43.97
CA ASP A 251 18.96 -16.87 43.58
C ASP A 251 18.72 -16.18 42.24
N LEU A 252 18.24 -16.91 41.21
CA LEU A 252 17.85 -16.34 39.93
C LEU A 252 16.70 -15.32 40.10
N SER A 253 15.73 -15.63 40.98
CA SER A 253 14.64 -14.72 41.28
C SER A 253 15.11 -13.43 41.93
N ASN A 254 16.04 -13.53 42.89
CA ASN A 254 16.64 -12.38 43.57
C ASN A 254 17.42 -11.48 42.60
N GLN A 255 18.09 -12.06 41.59
CA GLN A 255 18.76 -11.28 40.54
C GLN A 255 17.80 -10.46 39.68
N LEU A 256 16.54 -10.84 39.57
CA LEU A 256 15.52 -10.13 38.82
C LEU A 256 14.87 -8.97 39.61
N VAL A 257 14.88 -9.00 40.94
CA VAL A 257 14.24 -8.00 41.83
C VAL A 257 14.65 -6.56 41.50
N PRO A 258 15.92 -6.22 41.19
CA PRO A 258 16.30 -4.84 40.87
C PRO A 258 15.78 -4.34 39.52
N TYR A 259 15.28 -5.22 38.64
CA TYR A 259 14.93 -4.96 37.24
C TYR A 259 13.43 -5.13 36.95
N GLN A 260 12.57 -5.03 37.95
CA GLN A 260 11.13 -5.26 37.81
C GLN A 260 10.46 -4.23 36.90
N ASP A 261 10.86 -2.97 37.02
CA ASP A 261 10.33 -1.87 36.20
C ASP A 261 10.75 -2.02 34.74
N GLU A 262 12.01 -2.40 34.47
CA GLU A 262 12.54 -2.65 33.14
C GLU A 262 11.84 -3.86 32.48
N LEU A 263 11.63 -4.94 33.24
CA LEU A 263 10.91 -6.13 32.77
C LEU A 263 9.44 -5.81 32.43
N LEU A 264 8.78 -4.99 33.25
CA LEU A 264 7.41 -4.56 32.98
C LEU A 264 7.36 -3.68 31.73
N THR A 265 8.28 -2.73 31.61
CA THR A 265 8.42 -1.84 30.44
C THR A 265 8.68 -2.65 29.17
N ASP A 266 9.61 -3.59 29.21
CA ASP A 266 9.89 -4.50 28.08
C ASP A 266 8.65 -5.28 27.66
N PHE A 267 7.89 -5.82 28.64
CA PHE A 267 6.66 -6.55 28.36
C PHE A 267 5.60 -5.65 27.69
N GLU A 268 5.37 -4.44 28.21
CA GLU A 268 4.39 -3.52 27.67
C GLU A 268 4.76 -3.02 26.27
N VAL A 269 6.02 -2.65 26.08
CA VAL A 269 6.57 -2.16 24.80
C VAL A 269 6.55 -3.25 23.74
N LEU A 270 7.00 -4.47 24.07
CA LEU A 270 6.97 -5.59 23.12
C LEU A 270 5.54 -6.00 22.75
N THR A 271 4.61 -5.95 23.71
CA THR A 271 3.18 -6.19 23.46
C THR A 271 2.62 -5.11 22.53
N ARG A 272 2.97 -3.84 22.74
CA ARG A 272 2.56 -2.72 21.87
C ARG A 272 3.15 -2.86 20.47
N LEU A 273 4.42 -3.24 20.36
CA LEU A 273 5.07 -3.49 19.07
C LEU A 273 4.40 -4.64 18.33
N ASP A 274 4.10 -5.77 19.00
CA ASP A 274 3.38 -6.90 18.37
C ASP A 274 2.03 -6.46 17.78
N PHE A 275 1.29 -5.63 18.53
CA PHE A 275 0.04 -5.04 18.06
C PHE A 275 0.23 -4.13 16.83
N ILE A 276 1.23 -3.25 16.82
CA ILE A 276 1.51 -2.37 15.68
C ILE A 276 1.95 -3.18 14.45
N PHE A 277 2.81 -4.19 14.65
CA PHE A 277 3.24 -5.06 13.56
C PHE A 277 2.13 -5.98 13.05
N ALA A 278 1.15 -6.34 13.88
CA ALA A 278 -0.06 -7.03 13.43
C ALA A 278 -0.89 -6.14 12.50
N LYS A 279 -1.06 -4.84 12.81
CA LYS A 279 -1.70 -3.87 11.89
C LYS A 279 -0.95 -3.77 10.57
N ALA A 280 0.38 -3.71 10.61
CA ALA A 280 1.21 -3.67 9.40
C ALA A 280 1.08 -4.95 8.56
N ALA A 281 1.00 -6.11 9.19
CA ALA A 281 0.78 -7.39 8.51
C ALA A 281 -0.59 -7.45 7.83
N LEU A 282 -1.65 -7.01 8.52
CA LEU A 282 -3.00 -6.91 7.96
C LEU A 282 -3.04 -5.92 6.79
N SER A 283 -2.37 -4.75 6.90
CA SER A 283 -2.25 -3.77 5.83
C SER A 283 -1.63 -4.38 4.57
N ARG A 284 -0.58 -5.17 4.72
CA ARG A 284 0.05 -5.88 3.60
C ARG A 284 -0.85 -6.95 3.00
N HIS A 285 -1.58 -7.69 3.83
CA HIS A 285 -2.54 -8.71 3.37
C HIS A 285 -3.62 -8.10 2.49
N TYR A 286 -4.19 -6.98 2.90
CA TYR A 286 -5.21 -6.26 2.14
C TYR A 286 -4.66 -5.39 1.00
N GLN A 287 -3.34 -5.29 0.83
CA GLN A 287 -2.70 -4.33 -0.07
C GLN A 287 -3.24 -2.91 0.18
N ALA A 288 -3.33 -2.57 1.46
CA ALA A 288 -3.93 -1.34 1.95
C ALA A 288 -2.95 -0.18 1.93
N SER A 289 -3.48 1.05 1.90
CA SER A 289 -2.72 2.29 2.00
C SER A 289 -3.21 3.15 3.17
N GLU A 290 -2.35 4.04 3.64
CA GLU A 290 -2.68 5.02 4.67
C GLU A 290 -3.69 6.04 4.14
N PRO A 291 -4.90 6.20 4.74
CA PRO A 291 -5.81 7.27 4.40
C PRO A 291 -5.40 8.59 5.05
N ARG A 292 -5.55 9.70 4.33
CA ARG A 292 -5.36 11.04 4.91
C ARG A 292 -6.60 11.42 5.70
N PHE A 293 -6.42 11.81 6.96
CA PHE A 293 -7.54 12.25 7.80
C PHE A 293 -7.76 13.76 7.75
N ASN A 294 -9.04 14.18 7.85
CA ASN A 294 -9.45 15.57 7.96
C ASN A 294 -10.56 15.74 9.02
N LYS A 295 -10.80 17.00 9.44
CA LYS A 295 -11.88 17.39 10.38
C LYS A 295 -13.06 18.08 9.66
N LYS A 296 -13.10 18.01 8.30
CA LYS A 296 -14.05 18.77 7.46
C LYS A 296 -15.26 17.94 7.01
N GLY A 297 -15.36 16.69 7.41
CA GLY A 297 -16.39 15.77 6.93
C GLY A 297 -16.19 15.33 5.48
N ILE A 298 -14.97 15.35 4.95
CA ILE A 298 -14.67 14.94 3.58
C ILE A 298 -14.26 13.48 3.56
N ILE A 299 -14.94 12.69 2.75
CA ILE A 299 -14.57 11.33 2.39
C ILE A 299 -14.23 11.31 0.90
N HIS A 300 -13.09 10.76 0.54
CA HIS A 300 -12.72 10.50 -0.84
C HIS A 300 -11.95 9.17 -0.91
N ILE A 301 -12.62 8.10 -1.20
CA ILE A 301 -12.08 6.75 -1.34
C ILE A 301 -11.81 6.52 -2.84
N LYS A 302 -10.57 6.17 -3.18
CA LYS A 302 -10.14 5.86 -4.54
C LYS A 302 -9.94 4.35 -4.66
N ASP A 303 -10.64 3.72 -5.59
CA ASP A 303 -10.51 2.28 -5.88
C ASP A 303 -10.55 1.39 -4.63
N GLY A 304 -11.49 1.69 -3.72
CA GLY A 304 -11.67 0.95 -2.48
C GLY A 304 -12.21 -0.45 -2.72
N ARG A 305 -11.58 -1.47 -2.12
CA ARG A 305 -11.98 -2.87 -2.19
C ARG A 305 -12.48 -3.34 -0.83
N HIS A 306 -13.70 -3.87 -0.76
CA HIS A 306 -14.23 -4.38 0.51
C HIS A 306 -13.37 -5.54 1.03
N PRO A 307 -12.78 -5.45 2.24
CA PRO A 307 -11.75 -6.39 2.71
C PRO A 307 -12.25 -7.81 2.97
N LEU A 308 -13.56 -7.99 3.18
CA LEU A 308 -14.19 -9.29 3.44
C LEU A 308 -14.67 -10.00 2.15
N LEU A 309 -14.49 -9.38 0.98
CA LEU A 309 -14.78 -10.02 -0.31
C LEU A 309 -13.52 -10.68 -0.87
N ASP A 310 -13.74 -11.67 -1.74
CA ASP A 310 -12.64 -12.36 -2.45
C ASP A 310 -11.81 -11.35 -3.26
N PRO A 311 -10.51 -11.21 -2.99
CA PRO A 311 -9.64 -10.24 -3.66
C PRO A 311 -9.59 -10.40 -5.19
N SER A 312 -9.87 -11.61 -5.70
CA SER A 312 -9.87 -11.91 -7.14
C SER A 312 -11.14 -11.45 -7.86
N LYS A 313 -12.23 -11.23 -7.11
CA LYS A 313 -13.57 -10.92 -7.64
C LYS A 313 -14.06 -9.54 -7.27
N VAL A 314 -13.51 -8.93 -6.22
CA VAL A 314 -13.93 -7.62 -5.73
C VAL A 314 -13.65 -6.55 -6.78
N VAL A 315 -14.67 -5.79 -7.14
CA VAL A 315 -14.55 -4.63 -8.02
C VAL A 315 -14.29 -3.40 -7.16
N PRO A 316 -13.23 -2.64 -7.44
CA PRO A 316 -12.93 -1.43 -6.69
C PRO A 316 -13.99 -0.35 -6.95
N ILE A 317 -14.34 0.39 -5.91
CA ILE A 317 -15.27 1.52 -5.98
C ILE A 317 -14.57 2.83 -5.63
N THR A 318 -14.90 3.89 -6.36
CA THR A 318 -14.48 5.27 -6.02
C THR A 318 -15.68 6.04 -5.51
N VAL A 319 -15.56 6.58 -4.28
CA VAL A 319 -16.64 7.33 -3.61
C VAL A 319 -16.11 8.63 -3.07
N HIS A 320 -16.85 9.72 -3.28
CA HIS A 320 -16.59 11.00 -2.63
C HIS A 320 -17.84 11.56 -1.98
N LEU A 321 -17.69 12.22 -0.85
CA LEU A 321 -18.76 12.84 -0.06
C LEU A 321 -18.17 13.99 0.76
N GLY A 322 -18.93 15.05 0.97
CA GLY A 322 -18.58 16.14 1.88
C GLY A 322 -17.82 17.32 1.26
N ARG A 323 -17.51 17.31 -0.05
CA ARG A 323 -16.98 18.48 -0.79
C ARG A 323 -18.09 19.26 -1.48
N ASP A 324 -18.68 18.63 -2.49
CA ASP A 324 -19.68 19.25 -3.36
C ASP A 324 -21.10 18.98 -2.87
N PHE A 325 -21.30 17.87 -2.20
CA PHE A 325 -22.55 17.43 -1.61
C PHE A 325 -22.29 16.69 -0.28
N ASP A 326 -23.28 16.72 0.61
CA ASP A 326 -23.25 16.08 1.92
C ASP A 326 -24.15 14.83 2.01
N LEU A 327 -24.96 14.60 0.96
CA LEU A 327 -25.86 13.48 0.87
C LEU A 327 -25.76 12.80 -0.51
N LEU A 328 -25.57 11.47 -0.51
CA LEU A 328 -25.47 10.64 -1.70
C LEU A 328 -26.61 9.62 -1.74
N VAL A 329 -27.45 9.69 -2.77
CA VAL A 329 -28.56 8.74 -3.01
C VAL A 329 -28.12 7.72 -4.06
N VAL A 330 -27.94 6.47 -3.65
CA VAL A 330 -27.49 5.37 -4.52
C VAL A 330 -28.68 4.57 -5.02
N THR A 331 -28.82 4.49 -6.33
CA THR A 331 -29.93 3.80 -7.00
C THR A 331 -29.42 2.62 -7.84
N GLY A 332 -30.32 1.78 -8.31
CA GLY A 332 -29.98 0.60 -9.14
C GLY A 332 -30.52 -0.72 -8.58
N PRO A 333 -30.26 -1.86 -9.25
CA PRO A 333 -30.75 -3.17 -8.81
C PRO A 333 -30.08 -3.63 -7.51
N ASN A 334 -30.75 -4.49 -6.71
CA ASN A 334 -30.18 -4.99 -5.44
C ASN A 334 -28.89 -5.78 -5.65
N THR A 335 -28.81 -6.52 -6.73
CA THR A 335 -27.62 -7.30 -7.10
C THR A 335 -26.45 -6.44 -7.56
N GLY A 336 -26.63 -5.12 -7.73
CA GLY A 336 -25.62 -4.19 -8.26
C GLY A 336 -24.50 -3.79 -7.30
N GLY A 337 -24.57 -4.17 -6.02
CA GLY A 337 -23.54 -3.85 -5.03
C GLY A 337 -23.81 -2.59 -4.19
N LYS A 338 -25.06 -2.07 -4.16
CA LYS A 338 -25.48 -0.90 -3.36
C LYS A 338 -25.10 -1.05 -1.88
N THR A 339 -25.58 -2.15 -1.24
CA THR A 339 -25.31 -2.48 0.16
C THR A 339 -23.81 -2.61 0.44
N VAL A 340 -23.06 -3.24 -0.49
CA VAL A 340 -21.61 -3.38 -0.37
C VAL A 340 -20.91 -2.03 -0.42
N SER A 341 -21.36 -1.11 -1.25
CA SER A 341 -20.81 0.25 -1.31
C SER A 341 -21.01 1.02 -0.01
N LEU A 342 -22.21 0.93 0.60
CA LEU A 342 -22.50 1.49 1.93
C LEU A 342 -21.58 0.89 2.99
N LYS A 343 -21.53 -0.46 3.06
CA LYS A 343 -20.66 -1.18 4.01
C LYS A 343 -19.19 -0.81 3.83
N THR A 344 -18.73 -0.63 2.59
CA THR A 344 -17.34 -0.25 2.32
C THR A 344 -17.01 1.11 2.91
N VAL A 345 -17.85 2.12 2.67
CA VAL A 345 -17.64 3.48 3.21
C VAL A 345 -17.65 3.48 4.74
N GLY A 346 -18.64 2.82 5.35
CA GLY A 346 -18.76 2.72 6.80
C GLY A 346 -17.59 1.96 7.42
N LEU A 347 -17.26 0.79 6.89
CA LEU A 347 -16.18 -0.04 7.39
C LEU A 347 -14.81 0.67 7.25
N PHE A 348 -14.54 1.33 6.11
CA PHE A 348 -13.30 2.09 5.94
C PHE A 348 -13.16 3.25 6.93
N THR A 349 -14.25 3.92 7.24
CA THR A 349 -14.27 4.94 8.29
C THR A 349 -13.89 4.34 9.63
N LEU A 350 -14.50 3.22 10.02
CA LEU A 350 -14.23 2.56 11.30
C LEU A 350 -12.80 2.03 11.41
N ILE A 351 -12.32 1.28 10.39
CA ILE A 351 -10.96 0.74 10.41
C ILE A 351 -9.90 1.84 10.32
N GLY A 352 -10.17 2.89 9.54
CA GLY A 352 -9.29 4.04 9.46
C GLY A 352 -9.16 4.77 10.79
N GLN A 353 -10.29 5.02 11.50
CA GLN A 353 -10.29 5.63 12.83
C GLN A 353 -9.68 4.73 13.91
N ALA A 354 -9.54 3.43 13.67
CA ALA A 354 -8.81 2.50 14.53
C ALA A 354 -7.28 2.49 14.26
N GLY A 355 -6.79 3.33 13.36
CA GLY A 355 -5.37 3.38 12.99
C GLY A 355 -4.94 2.21 12.09
N LEU A 356 -5.87 1.62 11.36
CA LEU A 356 -5.62 0.60 10.34
C LEU A 356 -5.61 1.26 8.94
N HIS A 357 -4.78 0.79 8.05
CA HIS A 357 -4.82 1.16 6.65
C HIS A 357 -6.08 0.62 5.97
N ILE A 358 -6.54 1.29 4.92
CA ILE A 358 -7.70 0.88 4.14
C ILE A 358 -7.28 0.27 2.80
N PRO A 359 -7.95 -0.80 2.33
CA PRO A 359 -7.67 -1.39 1.01
C PRO A 359 -8.20 -0.50 -0.12
N ALA A 360 -7.58 0.66 -0.29
CA ALA A 360 -7.89 1.67 -1.29
C ALA A 360 -6.60 2.20 -1.91
N PHE A 361 -6.72 2.93 -3.01
CA PHE A 361 -5.56 3.54 -3.67
C PHE A 361 -5.00 4.70 -2.83
N ASP A 362 -3.68 4.90 -2.93
CA ASP A 362 -2.98 5.97 -2.23
C ASP A 362 -3.58 7.37 -2.51
N GLY A 363 -3.57 8.22 -1.47
CA GLY A 363 -4.20 9.53 -1.50
C GLY A 363 -5.71 9.49 -1.32
N SER A 364 -6.28 8.39 -0.82
CA SER A 364 -7.64 8.37 -0.27
C SER A 364 -7.73 9.23 0.99
N GLU A 365 -8.87 9.89 1.18
CA GLU A 365 -9.11 10.82 2.29
C GLU A 365 -10.33 10.38 3.09
N LEU A 366 -10.23 10.35 4.41
CA LEU A 366 -11.31 10.07 5.33
C LEU A 366 -11.47 11.22 6.34
N SER A 367 -12.66 11.36 6.88
CA SER A 367 -12.89 12.29 7.99
C SER A 367 -13.04 11.56 9.31
N VAL A 368 -12.74 12.27 10.37
CA VAL A 368 -13.06 11.79 11.73
C VAL A 368 -14.53 12.09 12.02
N PHE A 369 -15.27 11.03 12.34
CA PHE A 369 -16.66 11.11 12.78
C PHE A 369 -16.76 10.69 14.24
N ASP A 370 -17.58 11.41 14.99
CA ASP A 370 -17.86 11.06 16.39
C ASP A 370 -18.74 9.81 16.46
N GLU A 371 -19.73 9.72 15.53
CA GLU A 371 -20.61 8.57 15.42
C GLU A 371 -20.77 8.12 13.96
N VAL A 372 -20.78 6.81 13.79
CA VAL A 372 -21.19 6.16 12.53
C VAL A 372 -22.46 5.40 12.82
N PHE A 373 -23.52 5.71 12.08
CA PHE A 373 -24.80 5.04 12.15
C PHE A 373 -25.04 4.21 10.91
N ALA A 374 -25.61 3.02 11.09
CA ALA A 374 -25.93 2.13 9.99
C ALA A 374 -27.29 1.50 10.21
N ASP A 375 -28.18 1.66 9.23
CA ASP A 375 -29.41 0.93 9.07
C ASP A 375 -29.29 0.10 7.80
N ILE A 376 -28.65 -1.07 7.91
CA ILE A 376 -28.27 -1.96 6.80
C ILE A 376 -28.61 -3.39 7.20
N GLY A 377 -29.29 -4.11 6.31
CA GLY A 377 -29.57 -5.53 6.42
C GLY A 377 -31.03 -5.83 6.64
N ASP A 378 -31.47 -7.02 6.16
CA ASP A 378 -32.79 -7.59 6.41
C ASP A 378 -32.80 -8.20 7.80
N GLU A 379 -33.52 -7.62 8.74
CA GLU A 379 -33.84 -8.27 10.03
C GLU A 379 -34.89 -9.40 9.81
N GLN A 380 -34.58 -10.36 8.93
CA GLN A 380 -35.40 -11.56 8.71
C GLN A 380 -35.18 -12.61 9.80
N SER A 381 -34.94 -12.21 11.03
CA SER A 381 -34.96 -13.17 12.14
C SER A 381 -36.40 -13.48 12.48
N ILE A 382 -36.78 -14.74 12.30
CA ILE A 382 -38.10 -15.31 12.64
C ILE A 382 -38.48 -15.05 14.11
N GLU A 383 -37.55 -14.67 14.97
CA GLU A 383 -37.71 -14.41 16.39
C GLU A 383 -38.25 -13.01 16.75
N GLN A 384 -38.23 -12.06 15.81
CA GLN A 384 -38.75 -10.70 16.01
C GLN A 384 -40.07 -10.52 15.24
N SER A 385 -41.17 -10.48 15.95
CA SER A 385 -42.57 -10.34 15.46
C SER A 385 -42.91 -8.94 14.93
N LEU A 386 -41.94 -8.04 14.82
CA LEU A 386 -42.14 -6.71 14.24
C LEU A 386 -42.03 -6.78 12.71
N SER A 387 -42.90 -6.09 11.99
CA SER A 387 -42.76 -5.86 10.55
C SER A 387 -41.37 -5.27 10.26
N THR A 388 -40.73 -5.69 9.16
CA THR A 388 -39.41 -5.19 8.69
C THR A 388 -39.39 -3.66 8.67
N PHE A 389 -40.46 -3.02 8.20
CA PHE A 389 -40.63 -1.57 8.22
C PHE A 389 -40.54 -0.95 9.62
N SER A 390 -41.22 -1.57 10.62
CA SER A 390 -41.24 -1.04 11.98
C SER A 390 -39.86 -1.15 12.64
N ALA A 391 -39.11 -2.21 12.35
CA ALA A 391 -37.75 -2.40 12.88
C ALA A 391 -36.79 -1.34 12.31
N HIS A 392 -36.78 -1.13 11.00
CA HIS A 392 -36.02 -0.07 10.35
C HIS A 392 -36.39 1.31 10.88
N MET A 393 -37.70 1.59 11.00
CA MET A 393 -38.17 2.90 11.44
C MET A 393 -37.79 3.17 12.91
N THR A 394 -37.84 2.15 13.78
CA THR A 394 -37.36 2.28 15.16
C THR A 394 -35.87 2.63 15.22
N ASN A 395 -35.04 1.99 14.39
CA ASN A 395 -33.62 2.28 14.32
C ASN A 395 -33.38 3.69 13.76
N ILE A 396 -34.07 4.08 12.71
CA ILE A 396 -33.99 5.42 12.11
C ILE A 396 -34.34 6.51 13.13
N VAL A 397 -35.40 6.33 13.89
CA VAL A 397 -35.79 7.27 14.98
C VAL A 397 -34.68 7.43 15.99
N GLN A 398 -34.03 6.34 16.41
CA GLN A 398 -32.89 6.41 17.31
C GLN A 398 -31.69 7.16 16.67
N ILE A 399 -31.39 6.90 15.39
CA ILE A 399 -30.36 7.59 14.64
C ILE A 399 -30.65 9.09 14.56
N LEU A 400 -31.86 9.48 14.16
CA LEU A 400 -32.26 10.89 14.05
C LEU A 400 -32.19 11.66 15.37
N GLY A 401 -32.39 10.95 16.51
CA GLY A 401 -32.27 11.55 17.84
C GLY A 401 -30.83 11.76 18.33
N GLN A 402 -29.85 11.13 17.67
CA GLN A 402 -28.44 11.16 18.09
C GLN A 402 -27.52 11.77 17.05
N ALA A 403 -27.92 11.76 15.77
CA ALA A 403 -27.11 12.25 14.67
C ALA A 403 -26.86 13.77 14.74
N ASP A 404 -25.67 14.19 14.37
CA ASP A 404 -25.24 15.58 14.29
C ASP A 404 -24.36 15.81 13.04
N SER A 405 -23.84 17.01 12.87
CA SER A 405 -22.98 17.38 11.71
C SER A 405 -21.64 16.62 11.64
N ARG A 406 -21.23 15.92 12.72
CA ARG A 406 -20.03 15.09 12.79
C ARG A 406 -20.36 13.61 12.76
N SER A 407 -21.55 13.25 12.29
CA SER A 407 -22.03 11.88 12.15
C SER A 407 -21.99 11.44 10.68
N LEU A 408 -21.71 10.15 10.48
CA LEU A 408 -21.88 9.46 9.19
C LEU A 408 -23.11 8.55 9.28
N CYS A 409 -24.10 8.78 8.45
CA CYS A 409 -25.36 8.03 8.42
C CYS A 409 -25.46 7.18 7.14
N LEU A 410 -25.69 5.88 7.30
CA LEU A 410 -25.77 4.91 6.21
C LEU A 410 -27.11 4.18 6.28
N PHE A 411 -27.92 4.34 5.22
CA PHE A 411 -29.25 3.72 5.14
C PHE A 411 -29.36 2.83 3.91
N ASP A 412 -29.74 1.58 4.12
CA ASP A 412 -30.00 0.66 3.03
C ASP A 412 -31.51 0.51 2.83
N GLU A 413 -31.96 0.60 1.57
CA GLU A 413 -33.36 0.49 1.16
C GLU A 413 -34.33 1.41 1.96
N LEU A 414 -33.91 2.69 2.15
CA LEU A 414 -34.66 3.65 2.95
C LEU A 414 -36.12 3.80 2.48
N GLY A 415 -37.06 3.59 3.39
CA GLY A 415 -38.51 3.66 3.18
C GLY A 415 -39.14 2.37 2.66
N ALA A 416 -38.39 1.29 2.46
CA ALA A 416 -38.91 0.00 2.02
C ALA A 416 -39.83 -0.65 3.07
N GLY A 417 -40.71 -1.55 2.61
CA GLY A 417 -41.59 -2.34 3.49
C GLY A 417 -42.92 -1.72 3.85
N THR A 418 -43.32 -0.58 3.23
CA THR A 418 -44.66 0.05 3.33
C THR A 418 -45.17 0.43 1.95
N ASP A 419 -46.30 1.17 1.90
CA ASP A 419 -46.79 1.73 0.63
C ASP A 419 -45.68 2.54 -0.06
N PRO A 420 -45.43 2.33 -1.34
CA PRO A 420 -44.31 3.00 -2.05
C PRO A 420 -44.36 4.52 -1.98
N THR A 421 -45.56 5.12 -2.08
CA THR A 421 -45.76 6.57 -2.04
C THR A 421 -45.46 7.14 -0.65
N GLU A 422 -45.94 6.48 0.40
CA GLU A 422 -45.70 6.87 1.78
C GLU A 422 -44.24 6.65 2.13
N GLY A 423 -43.65 5.51 1.71
CA GLY A 423 -42.23 5.19 1.93
C GLY A 423 -41.29 6.20 1.29
N ALA A 424 -41.54 6.59 0.04
CA ALA A 424 -40.79 7.63 -0.67
C ALA A 424 -40.88 9.00 0.03
N ALA A 425 -42.09 9.40 0.45
CA ALA A 425 -42.32 10.67 1.14
C ALA A 425 -41.57 10.72 2.50
N LEU A 426 -41.63 9.64 3.26
CA LEU A 426 -40.89 9.52 4.53
C LEU A 426 -39.36 9.54 4.31
N ALA A 427 -38.89 8.83 3.29
CA ALA A 427 -37.47 8.81 2.95
C ALA A 427 -36.96 10.22 2.59
N ILE A 428 -37.70 10.97 1.75
CA ILE A 428 -37.36 12.35 1.40
C ILE A 428 -37.32 13.24 2.64
N ALA A 429 -38.31 13.12 3.52
CA ALA A 429 -38.36 13.92 4.76
C ALA A 429 -37.16 13.62 5.70
N ILE A 430 -36.83 12.35 5.87
CA ILE A 430 -35.66 11.90 6.70
C ILE A 430 -34.35 12.45 6.09
N LEU A 431 -34.15 12.27 4.78
CA LEU A 431 -32.96 12.73 4.09
C LEU A 431 -32.82 14.27 4.12
N SER A 432 -33.94 14.98 3.94
CA SER A 432 -33.98 16.45 4.04
C SER A 432 -33.61 16.92 5.44
N PHE A 433 -34.07 16.24 6.48
CA PHE A 433 -33.72 16.55 7.86
C PHE A 433 -32.21 16.39 8.10
N LEU A 434 -31.62 15.27 7.70
CA LEU A 434 -30.16 15.01 7.84
C LEU A 434 -29.32 15.96 7.00
N HIS A 435 -29.77 16.28 5.79
CA HIS A 435 -29.13 17.28 4.93
C HIS A 435 -29.11 18.68 5.56
N ASN A 436 -30.22 19.12 6.18
CA ASN A 436 -30.32 20.39 6.89
C ASN A 436 -29.37 20.41 8.11
N MET A 437 -29.16 19.28 8.77
CA MET A 437 -28.19 19.12 9.88
C MET A 437 -26.74 19.03 9.39
N LYS A 438 -26.50 18.96 8.10
CA LYS A 438 -25.18 18.78 7.50
C LYS A 438 -24.50 17.47 7.90
N CYS A 439 -25.29 16.43 8.23
CA CYS A 439 -24.79 15.07 8.40
C CYS A 439 -24.24 14.54 7.07
N ARG A 440 -23.15 13.79 7.14
CA ARG A 440 -22.71 13.02 5.96
C ARG A 440 -23.58 11.79 5.83
N THR A 441 -24.33 11.73 4.73
CA THR A 441 -25.34 10.69 4.57
C THR A 441 -25.17 9.96 3.25
N MET A 442 -25.27 8.64 3.27
CA MET A 442 -25.35 7.80 2.09
C MET A 442 -26.57 6.87 2.23
N ALA A 443 -27.47 6.91 1.27
CA ALA A 443 -28.70 6.12 1.31
C ALA A 443 -28.91 5.36 0.01
N THR A 444 -29.39 4.12 0.08
CA THR A 444 -29.82 3.38 -1.11
C THR A 444 -31.34 3.37 -1.19
N THR A 445 -31.85 3.31 -2.40
CA THR A 445 -33.30 3.27 -2.65
C THR A 445 -33.64 2.70 -4.01
N HIS A 446 -34.89 2.30 -4.15
CA HIS A 446 -35.54 1.92 -5.41
C HIS A 446 -36.51 2.97 -5.91
N TYR A 447 -36.85 3.98 -5.10
CA TYR A 447 -37.87 4.97 -5.42
C TYR A 447 -37.40 6.00 -6.44
N SER A 448 -38.19 6.25 -7.48
CA SER A 448 -37.90 7.26 -8.51
C SER A 448 -37.98 8.68 -7.97
N GLU A 449 -38.81 8.92 -6.96
CA GLU A 449 -39.01 10.22 -6.30
C GLU A 449 -37.70 10.69 -5.61
N LEU A 450 -36.90 9.77 -5.06
CA LEU A 450 -35.64 10.11 -4.44
C LEU A 450 -34.58 10.49 -5.49
N LYS A 451 -34.67 9.94 -6.71
CA LYS A 451 -33.78 10.37 -7.81
C LYS A 451 -34.10 11.83 -8.18
N VAL A 452 -35.40 12.19 -8.24
CA VAL A 452 -35.83 13.58 -8.49
C VAL A 452 -35.37 14.49 -7.37
N PHE A 453 -35.58 14.09 -6.11
CA PHE A 453 -35.14 14.83 -4.94
C PHE A 453 -33.64 15.15 -5.02
N ALA A 454 -32.82 14.19 -5.39
CA ALA A 454 -31.36 14.40 -5.53
C ALA A 454 -30.98 15.29 -6.72
N LEU A 455 -31.75 15.30 -7.79
CA LEU A 455 -31.55 16.20 -8.94
C LEU A 455 -31.97 17.65 -8.65
N THR A 456 -32.95 17.86 -7.78
CA THR A 456 -33.56 19.16 -7.52
C THR A 456 -33.05 19.86 -6.28
N THR A 457 -32.34 19.12 -5.39
CA THR A 457 -31.88 19.65 -4.09
C THR A 457 -30.39 19.93 -4.13
N PRO A 458 -29.94 21.19 -4.04
CA PRO A 458 -28.51 21.51 -3.98
C PRO A 458 -27.81 20.83 -2.79
N GLY A 459 -26.65 20.21 -3.02
CA GLY A 459 -25.90 19.50 -1.96
C GLY A 459 -26.34 18.05 -1.75
N VAL A 460 -27.26 17.55 -2.58
CA VAL A 460 -27.64 16.15 -2.68
C VAL A 460 -27.23 15.64 -4.06
N GLU A 461 -26.63 14.47 -4.16
CA GLU A 461 -26.19 13.92 -5.44
C GLU A 461 -26.73 12.50 -5.65
N ASN A 462 -26.96 12.13 -6.91
CA ASN A 462 -27.30 10.78 -7.31
C ASN A 462 -26.08 9.93 -7.55
N ALA A 463 -26.18 8.64 -7.28
CA ALA A 463 -25.24 7.64 -7.78
C ALA A 463 -25.99 6.39 -8.25
N CYS A 464 -25.38 5.64 -9.15
CA CYS A 464 -25.92 4.34 -9.54
C CYS A 464 -24.83 3.27 -9.53
N CYS A 465 -25.25 2.04 -9.23
CA CYS A 465 -24.43 0.87 -9.50
C CYS A 465 -24.64 0.46 -10.96
N GLU A 466 -23.55 0.49 -11.74
CA GLU A 466 -23.57 0.14 -13.16
C GLU A 466 -24.01 -1.32 -13.36
N PHE A 467 -24.93 -1.54 -14.29
CA PHE A 467 -25.43 -2.86 -14.66
C PHE A 467 -25.29 -3.07 -16.15
N ASN A 468 -24.69 -4.18 -16.56
CA ASN A 468 -24.55 -4.52 -17.96
C ASN A 468 -25.80 -5.26 -18.44
N VAL A 469 -26.64 -4.57 -19.23
CA VAL A 469 -27.88 -5.11 -19.77
C VAL A 469 -27.65 -6.18 -20.83
N GLU A 470 -26.46 -6.18 -21.50
CA GLU A 470 -26.14 -7.18 -22.51
C GLU A 470 -25.80 -8.55 -21.89
N THR A 471 -25.04 -8.55 -20.79
CA THR A 471 -24.62 -9.77 -20.11
C THR A 471 -25.53 -10.17 -18.95
N LEU A 472 -26.48 -9.32 -18.56
CA LEU A 472 -27.30 -9.43 -17.34
C LEU A 472 -26.45 -9.59 -16.06
N GLN A 473 -25.24 -9.03 -16.06
CA GLN A 473 -24.33 -9.09 -14.93
C GLN A 473 -24.09 -7.70 -14.35
N PRO A 474 -24.06 -7.54 -13.02
CA PRO A 474 -23.63 -6.32 -12.39
C PRO A 474 -22.14 -6.09 -12.68
N THR A 475 -21.77 -4.87 -12.99
CA THR A 475 -20.35 -4.49 -13.09
C THR A 475 -19.78 -4.10 -11.74
N TYR A 476 -20.62 -3.89 -10.72
CA TYR A 476 -20.30 -3.42 -9.36
C TYR A 476 -19.61 -2.05 -9.30
N ARG A 477 -19.56 -1.33 -10.40
CA ARG A 477 -19.01 0.03 -10.44
C ARG A 477 -20.02 1.03 -9.90
N LEU A 478 -19.59 1.95 -9.06
CA LEU A 478 -20.38 3.06 -8.57
C LEU A 478 -20.12 4.30 -9.42
N LEU A 479 -21.17 4.84 -10.06
CA LEU A 479 -21.12 6.04 -10.89
C LEU A 479 -21.83 7.16 -10.14
N ILE A 480 -21.09 8.16 -9.67
CA ILE A 480 -21.63 9.32 -8.95
C ILE A 480 -22.06 10.38 -9.98
N GLY A 481 -23.16 11.07 -9.69
CA GLY A 481 -23.72 12.07 -10.58
C GLY A 481 -24.70 11.50 -11.62
N VAL A 482 -24.94 10.18 -11.60
CA VAL A 482 -25.83 9.49 -12.55
C VAL A 482 -26.94 8.80 -11.78
N PRO A 483 -28.22 9.13 -12.02
CA PRO A 483 -29.35 8.39 -11.48
C PRO A 483 -29.46 7.01 -12.17
N GLY A 484 -29.72 5.96 -11.42
CA GLY A 484 -29.85 4.61 -11.95
C GLY A 484 -31.16 4.37 -12.66
N LYS A 485 -31.12 3.58 -13.74
CA LYS A 485 -32.29 3.12 -14.47
C LYS A 485 -32.98 1.93 -13.82
N SER A 486 -34.32 1.84 -14.03
CA SER A 486 -35.01 0.58 -13.91
C SER A 486 -34.80 -0.26 -15.18
N ASN A 487 -34.14 -1.41 -15.03
CA ASN A 487 -33.89 -2.33 -16.16
C ASN A 487 -34.82 -3.56 -16.12
N ALA A 488 -35.93 -3.49 -15.37
CA ALA A 488 -36.79 -4.63 -15.13
C ALA A 488 -37.31 -5.25 -16.43
N PHE A 489 -37.80 -4.47 -17.35
CA PHE A 489 -38.33 -4.96 -18.64
C PHE A 489 -37.24 -5.58 -19.53
N ALA A 490 -36.08 -4.94 -19.61
CA ALA A 490 -34.93 -5.47 -20.37
C ALA A 490 -34.41 -6.79 -19.78
N ILE A 491 -34.36 -6.90 -18.46
CA ILE A 491 -33.98 -8.12 -17.74
C ILE A 491 -35.04 -9.20 -17.98
N SER A 492 -36.33 -8.90 -17.84
CA SER A 492 -37.42 -9.85 -18.01
C SER A 492 -37.50 -10.40 -19.44
N SER A 493 -37.31 -9.56 -20.46
CA SER A 493 -37.25 -9.99 -21.87
C SER A 493 -36.09 -10.97 -22.09
N LYS A 494 -34.91 -10.66 -21.60
CA LYS A 494 -33.73 -11.56 -21.71
C LYS A 494 -33.86 -12.86 -20.92
N LEU A 495 -34.60 -12.85 -19.81
CA LEU A 495 -34.91 -14.05 -19.06
C LEU A 495 -36.01 -14.92 -19.71
N GLY A 496 -36.57 -14.46 -20.81
CA GLY A 496 -37.56 -15.19 -21.62
C GLY A 496 -39.00 -14.90 -21.34
N LEU A 497 -39.31 -13.76 -20.64
CA LEU A 497 -40.69 -13.31 -20.53
C LEU A 497 -41.17 -12.86 -21.91
N PRO A 498 -42.30 -13.39 -22.41
CA PRO A 498 -42.82 -13.04 -23.73
C PRO A 498 -43.03 -11.54 -23.91
N ASP A 499 -42.63 -10.99 -25.07
CA ASP A 499 -42.68 -9.57 -25.35
C ASP A 499 -44.11 -8.95 -25.23
N TYR A 500 -45.15 -9.73 -25.56
CA TYR A 500 -46.54 -9.26 -25.42
C TYR A 500 -46.94 -9.00 -23.95
N ILE A 501 -46.36 -9.75 -22.98
CA ILE A 501 -46.57 -9.49 -21.54
C ILE A 501 -45.84 -8.22 -21.14
N ILE A 502 -44.64 -8.00 -21.67
CA ILE A 502 -43.83 -6.80 -21.39
C ILE A 502 -44.50 -5.56 -21.98
N GLU A 503 -45.05 -5.67 -23.19
CA GLU A 503 -45.81 -4.57 -23.83
C GLU A 503 -47.10 -4.24 -23.07
N ASP A 504 -47.84 -5.26 -22.64
CA ASP A 504 -49.01 -5.07 -21.79
C ASP A 504 -48.63 -4.40 -20.46
N ALA A 505 -47.56 -4.87 -19.80
CA ALA A 505 -47.04 -4.26 -18.55
C ALA A 505 -46.66 -2.78 -18.73
N LYS A 506 -46.08 -2.39 -19.86
CA LYS A 506 -45.80 -0.99 -20.19
C LYS A 506 -47.05 -0.13 -20.29
N THR A 507 -48.16 -0.68 -20.77
CA THR A 507 -49.43 0.08 -20.87
C THR A 507 -50.04 0.44 -19.50
N HIS A 508 -49.64 -0.25 -18.44
CA HIS A 508 -50.03 0.01 -17.06
C HIS A 508 -49.14 1.06 -16.36
N LEU A 509 -48.08 1.55 -17.01
CA LEU A 509 -47.30 2.68 -16.52
C LEU A 509 -48.03 4.00 -16.84
N GLU A 510 -47.97 4.96 -15.91
CA GLU A 510 -48.52 6.30 -16.18
C GLU A 510 -47.65 7.04 -17.21
N ALA A 511 -48.28 7.76 -18.16
CA ALA A 511 -47.58 8.48 -19.24
C ALA A 511 -46.57 9.55 -18.73
N LYS A 512 -46.68 9.99 -17.48
CA LYS A 512 -45.71 10.88 -16.81
C LYS A 512 -44.43 10.19 -16.43
N ASP A 513 -44.51 8.91 -16.01
CA ASP A 513 -43.36 8.13 -15.61
C ASP A 513 -42.50 7.73 -16.81
N GLU A 514 -43.14 7.44 -17.97
CA GLU A 514 -42.45 7.08 -19.21
C GLU A 514 -41.63 8.24 -19.78
N THR A 515 -42.20 9.47 -19.81
CA THR A 515 -41.49 10.68 -20.27
C THR A 515 -40.32 11.06 -19.34
N PHE A 516 -40.46 10.81 -18.05
CA PHE A 516 -39.41 11.08 -17.08
C PHE A 516 -38.29 10.04 -17.13
N GLU A 517 -38.63 8.76 -17.29
CA GLU A 517 -37.62 7.68 -17.46
C GLU A 517 -36.82 7.84 -18.78
N ASP A 518 -37.43 8.33 -19.85
CA ASP A 518 -36.76 8.64 -21.11
C ASP A 518 -35.78 9.81 -20.96
N LEU A 519 -36.16 10.87 -20.24
CA LEU A 519 -35.29 12.01 -19.96
C LEU A 519 -34.11 11.60 -19.05
N LEU A 520 -34.40 10.81 -18.03
CA LEU A 520 -33.36 10.22 -17.20
C LEU A 520 -32.40 9.34 -18.02
N THR A 521 -32.94 8.61 -19.01
CA THR A 521 -32.18 7.78 -19.93
C THR A 521 -31.16 8.57 -20.73
N HIS A 522 -31.57 9.70 -21.31
CA HIS A 522 -30.66 10.57 -22.06
C HIS A 522 -29.62 11.25 -21.18
N LEU A 523 -30.00 11.67 -19.98
CA LEU A 523 -29.06 12.25 -19.00
C LEU A 523 -28.02 11.22 -18.53
N GLU A 524 -28.44 9.98 -18.27
CA GLU A 524 -27.58 8.89 -17.87
C GLU A 524 -26.56 8.52 -18.96
N GLN A 525 -27.02 8.37 -20.22
CA GLN A 525 -26.13 8.09 -21.36
C GLN A 525 -25.05 9.14 -21.53
N ASN A 526 -25.41 10.42 -21.43
CA ASN A 526 -24.46 11.52 -21.54
C ASN A 526 -23.48 11.54 -20.35
N ARG A 527 -23.97 11.35 -19.13
CA ARG A 527 -23.10 11.33 -17.92
C ARG A 527 -22.23 10.08 -17.84
N VAL A 528 -22.73 8.90 -18.21
CA VAL A 528 -21.90 7.67 -18.30
C VAL A 528 -20.75 7.86 -19.30
N THR A 529 -21.02 8.53 -20.40
CA THR A 529 -19.97 8.86 -21.38
C THR A 529 -18.94 9.84 -20.78
N ILE A 530 -19.41 10.90 -20.15
CA ILE A 530 -18.55 11.90 -19.48
C ILE A 530 -17.70 11.23 -18.37
N GLU A 531 -18.27 10.35 -17.55
CA GLU A 531 -17.54 9.70 -16.46
C GLU A 531 -16.52 8.68 -16.99
N LYS A 532 -16.84 7.95 -18.06
CA LYS A 532 -15.86 7.08 -18.74
C LYS A 532 -14.69 7.89 -19.30
N GLU A 533 -14.97 9.03 -19.93
CA GLU A 533 -13.93 9.94 -20.42
C GLU A 533 -13.09 10.53 -19.29
N ARG A 534 -13.73 10.90 -18.17
CA ARG A 534 -13.04 11.40 -16.97
C ARG A 534 -12.08 10.38 -16.37
N ILE A 535 -12.51 9.12 -16.23
CA ILE A 535 -11.66 8.02 -15.76
C ILE A 535 -10.46 7.81 -16.71
N GLN A 536 -10.70 7.87 -18.02
CA GLN A 536 -9.61 7.78 -19.01
C GLN A 536 -8.63 8.96 -18.90
N ILE A 537 -9.14 10.17 -18.75
CA ILE A 537 -8.31 11.38 -18.56
C ILE A 537 -7.46 11.24 -17.29
N GLU A 538 -8.02 10.74 -16.20
CA GLU A 538 -7.30 10.58 -14.94
C GLU A 538 -6.23 9.49 -15.04
N SER A 539 -6.49 8.39 -15.76
CA SER A 539 -5.49 7.36 -16.06
C SER A 539 -4.35 7.89 -16.93
N TYR A 540 -4.67 8.67 -17.97
CA TYR A 540 -3.66 9.32 -18.82
C TYR A 540 -2.84 10.36 -18.05
N LYS A 541 -3.47 11.11 -17.13
CA LYS A 541 -2.77 12.06 -16.27
C LYS A 541 -1.72 11.36 -15.38
N MET A 542 -2.09 10.24 -14.78
CA MET A 542 -1.16 9.43 -13.98
C MET A 542 -0.02 8.84 -14.82
N GLU A 543 -0.32 8.42 -16.05
CA GLU A 543 0.70 7.91 -16.97
C GLU A 543 1.67 9.02 -17.39
N VAL A 544 1.14 10.22 -17.68
CA VAL A 544 1.95 11.41 -18.01
C VAL A 544 2.84 11.83 -16.85
N GLU A 545 2.34 11.82 -15.62
CA GLU A 545 3.15 12.10 -14.42
C GLU A 545 4.27 11.07 -14.23
N LYS A 546 3.97 9.80 -14.45
CA LYS A 546 4.95 8.70 -14.39
C LYS A 546 6.02 8.81 -15.46
N LEU A 547 5.64 9.21 -16.68
CA LEU A 547 6.55 9.46 -17.77
C LEU A 547 7.42 10.69 -17.50
N LYS A 548 6.83 11.75 -16.96
CA LYS A 548 7.55 12.97 -16.57
C LYS A 548 8.60 12.68 -15.51
N ALA A 549 8.25 11.94 -14.46
CA ALA A 549 9.21 11.54 -13.44
C ALA A 549 10.36 10.67 -14.00
N ARG A 550 10.05 9.76 -14.94
CA ARG A 550 11.09 8.96 -15.63
C ARG A 550 11.99 9.81 -16.52
N LEU A 551 11.46 10.83 -17.18
CA LEU A 551 12.23 11.75 -18.00
C LEU A 551 13.18 12.58 -17.14
N THR A 552 12.70 13.18 -16.04
CA THR A 552 13.54 13.93 -15.11
C THR A 552 14.69 13.08 -14.55
N GLN A 553 14.40 11.85 -14.13
CA GLN A 553 15.45 10.92 -13.67
C GLN A 553 16.46 10.56 -14.77
N LYS A 554 16.01 10.51 -16.01
CA LYS A 554 16.90 10.23 -17.15
C LYS A 554 17.77 11.43 -17.50
N GLU A 555 17.21 12.65 -17.40
CA GLU A 555 17.95 13.91 -17.58
C GLU A 555 19.03 14.08 -16.51
N GLU A 556 18.70 13.85 -15.24
CA GLU A 556 19.67 13.89 -14.14
C GLU A 556 20.83 12.90 -14.37
N ARG A 557 20.53 11.65 -14.75
CA ARG A 557 21.58 10.66 -15.07
C ARG A 557 22.43 11.02 -16.29
N LEU A 558 21.86 11.73 -17.28
CA LEU A 558 22.60 12.19 -18.44
C LEU A 558 23.52 13.37 -18.08
N ASP A 559 23.05 14.28 -17.23
CA ASP A 559 23.84 15.40 -16.73
C ASP A 559 25.00 14.91 -15.85
N GLU A 560 24.76 13.96 -14.93
CA GLU A 560 25.81 13.33 -14.14
C GLU A 560 26.88 12.65 -15.02
N ARG A 561 26.44 11.92 -16.06
CA ARG A 561 27.35 11.27 -17.00
C ARG A 561 28.16 12.30 -17.82
N ARG A 562 27.52 13.39 -18.26
CA ARG A 562 28.16 14.47 -18.96
C ARG A 562 29.22 15.14 -18.08
N ASP A 563 28.86 15.46 -16.82
CA ASP A 563 29.76 16.12 -15.89
C ASP A 563 30.96 15.23 -15.52
N LYS A 564 30.72 13.90 -15.38
CA LYS A 564 31.79 12.93 -15.19
C LYS A 564 32.72 12.87 -16.41
N MET A 565 32.19 12.81 -17.62
CA MET A 565 32.97 12.74 -18.83
C MET A 565 33.81 14.00 -19.06
N ILE A 566 33.25 15.20 -18.73
CA ILE A 566 33.97 16.46 -18.75
C ILE A 566 35.10 16.49 -17.71
N ARG A 567 34.87 15.94 -16.52
CA ARG A 567 35.88 15.83 -15.47
C ARG A 567 37.03 14.92 -15.89
N ASP A 568 36.69 13.71 -16.35
CA ASP A 568 37.67 12.72 -16.81
C ASP A 568 38.50 13.27 -17.98
N ALA A 569 37.88 13.98 -18.96
CA ALA A 569 38.57 14.62 -20.07
C ALA A 569 39.49 15.77 -19.62
N LYS A 570 39.10 16.53 -18.58
CA LYS A 570 39.98 17.59 -18.02
C LYS A 570 41.19 16.99 -17.25
N GLU A 571 40.98 15.90 -16.52
CA GLU A 571 42.07 15.19 -15.81
C GLU A 571 43.08 14.61 -16.82
N GLU A 572 42.59 14.02 -17.91
CA GLU A 572 43.43 13.45 -18.94
C GLU A 572 44.22 14.58 -19.69
N ALA A 573 43.58 15.68 -20.00
CA ALA A 573 44.24 16.84 -20.58
C ALA A 573 45.34 17.42 -19.66
N GLN A 574 45.08 17.51 -18.36
CA GLN A 574 46.09 17.93 -17.38
C GLN A 574 47.26 16.95 -17.29
N ARG A 575 47.01 15.63 -17.40
CA ARG A 575 48.07 14.62 -17.39
C ARG A 575 48.94 14.74 -18.61
N ILE A 576 48.34 14.86 -19.83
CA ILE A 576 49.07 15.05 -21.06
C ILE A 576 49.94 16.33 -21.03
N LEU A 577 49.40 17.42 -20.48
CA LEU A 577 50.15 18.69 -20.36
C LEU A 577 51.31 18.59 -19.34
N ARG A 578 51.15 17.84 -18.24
CA ARG A 578 52.25 17.58 -17.29
C ARG A 578 53.34 16.74 -17.93
N ASP A 579 52.96 15.64 -18.60
CA ASP A 579 53.94 14.80 -19.29
C ASP A 579 54.70 15.55 -20.42
N ALA A 580 54.01 16.39 -21.18
CA ALA A 580 54.61 17.26 -22.18
C ALA A 580 55.58 18.29 -21.57
N LYS A 581 55.20 18.85 -20.40
CA LYS A 581 56.06 19.78 -19.66
C LYS A 581 57.30 19.09 -19.13
N ASP A 582 57.16 17.93 -18.52
CA ASP A 582 58.28 17.16 -17.97
C ASP A 582 59.26 16.73 -19.09
N THR A 583 58.74 16.30 -20.22
CA THR A 583 59.51 15.98 -21.43
C THR A 583 60.25 17.19 -21.96
N ALA A 584 59.58 18.35 -22.06
CA ALA A 584 60.21 19.62 -22.48
C ALA A 584 61.29 20.05 -21.49
N ASP A 585 61.04 19.98 -20.17
CA ASP A 585 62.05 20.34 -19.14
C ASP A 585 63.25 19.37 -19.14
N GLN A 586 63.04 18.07 -19.42
CA GLN A 586 64.13 17.10 -19.59
C GLN A 586 64.96 17.42 -20.86
N THR A 587 64.29 17.69 -21.97
CA THR A 587 64.95 18.07 -23.26
C THR A 587 65.72 19.35 -23.11
N ILE A 588 65.19 20.37 -22.43
CA ILE A 588 65.86 21.64 -22.12
C ILE A 588 67.10 21.41 -21.20
N ARG A 589 67.01 20.51 -20.20
CA ARG A 589 68.18 20.15 -19.36
C ARG A 589 69.29 19.47 -20.15
N GLN A 590 68.93 18.58 -21.10
CA GLN A 590 69.90 17.95 -22.02
C GLN A 590 70.56 18.95 -22.97
N ILE A 591 69.74 19.86 -23.55
CA ILE A 591 70.22 20.93 -24.43
C ILE A 591 71.12 21.91 -23.63
N ASN A 592 70.75 22.31 -22.43
CA ASN A 592 71.58 23.18 -21.56
C ASN A 592 72.94 22.51 -21.14
N LYS A 593 72.92 21.18 -20.96
CA LYS A 593 74.16 20.43 -20.71
C LYS A 593 75.09 20.41 -21.95
N LEU A 594 74.53 20.34 -23.14
CA LEU A 594 75.25 20.44 -24.40
C LEU A 594 75.66 21.88 -24.73
N ALA A 595 74.88 22.90 -24.39
CA ALA A 595 75.09 24.32 -24.64
C ALA A 595 76.10 24.95 -23.67
N SER A 596 76.31 24.34 -22.49
CA SER A 596 77.46 24.79 -21.59
C SER A 596 78.78 24.53 -22.18
N GLU A 597 78.89 23.75 -23.30
CA GLU A 597 80.17 23.52 -24.05
C GLU A 597 80.30 24.45 -25.25
N SER A 598 79.30 25.31 -25.66
CA SER A 598 79.30 26.08 -26.85
C SER A 598 78.64 27.46 -26.85
N GLY A 599 78.61 28.18 -25.76
CA GLY A 599 78.41 29.70 -25.76
C GLY A 599 77.04 30.27 -26.25
N VAL A 600 76.01 29.55 -26.44
CA VAL A 600 74.69 29.99 -27.01
C VAL A 600 73.56 30.09 -25.96
N GLY A 601 73.83 30.72 -24.80
CA GLY A 601 72.91 30.69 -23.65
C GLY A 601 71.73 31.65 -23.64
N GLN A 602 71.73 32.76 -24.36
CA GLN A 602 70.72 33.85 -24.24
C GLN A 602 69.45 33.66 -25.09
N GLU A 603 69.52 33.04 -26.25
CA GLU A 603 68.33 32.79 -27.07
C GLU A 603 67.51 31.66 -26.56
N LEU A 604 68.13 30.68 -25.91
CA LEU A 604 67.45 29.54 -25.29
C LEU A 604 66.65 29.91 -24.04
N GLU A 605 67.07 30.92 -23.25
CA GLU A 605 66.30 31.40 -22.08
C GLU A 605 65.07 32.24 -22.50
N ALA A 606 65.14 32.96 -23.59
CA ALA A 606 64.00 33.71 -24.14
C ALA A 606 62.89 32.77 -24.65
N GLU A 607 63.24 31.64 -25.28
CA GLU A 607 62.26 30.66 -25.72
C GLU A 607 61.67 29.86 -24.58
N ARG A 608 62.46 29.62 -23.53
CA ARG A 608 61.99 29.02 -22.27
C ARG A 608 60.99 29.89 -21.54
N ALA A 609 61.18 31.21 -21.51
CA ALA A 609 60.24 32.17 -20.94
C ALA A 609 58.92 32.20 -21.73
N ARG A 610 59.00 32.05 -23.08
CA ARG A 610 57.83 32.00 -23.95
C ARG A 610 56.98 30.74 -23.81
N ILE A 611 57.61 29.58 -23.66
CA ILE A 611 56.94 28.30 -23.40
C ILE A 611 56.29 28.30 -22.00
N ARG A 612 56.95 28.84 -20.96
CA ARG A 612 56.39 28.99 -19.64
C ARG A 612 55.18 29.96 -19.60
N GLY A 613 55.20 31.03 -20.44
CA GLY A 613 54.13 31.98 -20.61
C GLY A 613 52.89 31.29 -21.18
N LYS A 614 53.07 30.52 -22.28
CA LYS A 614 51.97 29.79 -22.90
C LYS A 614 51.40 28.68 -22.02
N LEU A 615 52.21 27.95 -21.23
CA LEU A 615 51.77 26.96 -20.29
C LEU A 615 50.96 27.56 -19.15
N LYS A 616 51.37 28.77 -18.64
CA LYS A 616 50.58 29.50 -17.65
C LYS A 616 49.23 30.00 -18.21
N GLU A 617 49.12 30.38 -19.46
CA GLU A 617 47.86 30.75 -20.13
C GLU A 617 46.91 29.55 -20.23
N VAL A 618 47.46 28.38 -20.61
CA VAL A 618 46.64 27.14 -20.67
C VAL A 618 46.22 26.67 -19.31
N ASP A 619 47.07 26.73 -18.27
CA ASP A 619 46.75 26.37 -16.90
C ASP A 619 45.69 27.33 -16.29
N SER A 620 45.73 28.61 -16.64
CA SER A 620 44.72 29.61 -16.24
C SER A 620 43.37 29.44 -16.97
N SER A 621 43.40 28.86 -18.18
CA SER A 621 42.16 28.58 -18.94
C SER A 621 41.49 27.25 -18.49
N LEU A 622 42.28 26.34 -17.89
CA LEU A 622 41.83 25.06 -17.35
C LEU A 622 41.39 25.15 -15.87
N SER A 623 41.84 26.17 -15.10
CA SER A 623 41.34 26.41 -13.78
C SER A 623 39.88 26.85 -13.84
N LEU A 624 39.03 26.05 -13.18
CA LEU A 624 37.60 26.33 -13.05
C LEU A 624 37.38 27.76 -12.52
N LYS A 625 37.12 28.72 -13.42
CA LYS A 625 36.32 29.87 -13.04
C LYS A 625 34.91 29.34 -12.70
N ASN A 626 34.57 29.34 -11.41
CA ASN A 626 33.18 29.43 -11.01
C ASN A 626 32.58 30.58 -11.81
N GLN A 627 31.80 30.24 -12.84
CA GLN A 627 30.97 31.21 -13.51
C GLN A 627 29.92 31.65 -12.54
N THR A 628 30.20 32.68 -11.74
CA THR A 628 29.19 33.62 -11.28
C THR A 628 28.44 34.05 -12.54
N LYS A 629 27.16 33.75 -12.59
CA LYS A 629 26.21 34.19 -13.60
C LYS A 629 26.45 35.69 -13.87
N GLU A 630 26.84 36.06 -15.06
CA GLU A 630 26.82 37.44 -15.49
C GLU A 630 25.42 38.04 -15.31
N PRO A 631 25.29 39.32 -14.92
CA PRO A 631 23.99 39.95 -14.77
C PRO A 631 23.32 39.99 -16.16
N LYS A 632 22.18 39.30 -16.28
CA LYS A 632 21.31 39.31 -17.46
C LYS A 632 20.99 40.76 -17.82
N GLN A 633 21.14 41.17 -19.05
CA GLN A 633 20.67 42.45 -19.56
C GLN A 633 19.19 42.58 -19.30
N SER A 634 18.82 43.50 -18.38
CA SER A 634 17.43 43.84 -18.11
C SER A 634 16.85 44.54 -19.31
N ILE A 635 15.75 44.01 -19.83
CA ILE A 635 14.99 44.65 -20.92
C ILE A 635 14.41 45.98 -20.37
N ASP A 636 14.63 47.06 -21.05
CA ASP A 636 14.07 48.39 -20.70
C ASP A 636 12.53 48.33 -20.94
N PRO A 637 11.71 48.53 -19.90
CA PRO A 637 10.24 48.46 -20.01
C PRO A 637 9.65 49.39 -21.08
N LYS A 638 10.37 50.47 -21.41
CA LYS A 638 9.92 51.47 -22.41
C LYS A 638 10.14 51.05 -23.86
N LYS A 639 10.92 50.00 -24.08
CA LYS A 639 11.22 49.49 -25.44
C LYS A 639 10.31 48.34 -25.87
N LEU A 640 9.52 47.78 -24.98
CA LEU A 640 8.63 46.65 -25.25
C LEU A 640 7.31 47.13 -25.82
N LYS A 641 6.89 46.56 -26.94
CA LYS A 641 5.61 46.85 -27.62
C LYS A 641 4.69 45.64 -27.62
N LEU A 642 3.38 45.88 -27.66
CA LEU A 642 2.38 44.84 -27.86
C LEU A 642 2.65 44.16 -29.24
N GLY A 643 2.82 42.84 -29.22
CA GLY A 643 3.10 42.04 -30.38
C GLY A 643 4.58 41.70 -30.59
N ASP A 644 5.50 42.19 -29.73
CA ASP A 644 6.91 41.81 -29.80
C ASP A 644 7.09 40.32 -29.51
N GLY A 645 7.94 39.66 -30.28
CA GLY A 645 8.35 38.28 -30.07
C GLY A 645 9.33 38.20 -28.90
N VAL A 646 9.00 37.41 -27.89
CA VAL A 646 9.82 37.19 -26.69
C VAL A 646 9.98 35.70 -26.41
N ARG A 647 11.13 35.37 -25.83
CA ARG A 647 11.38 34.03 -25.30
C ARG A 647 11.26 34.05 -23.80
N VAL A 648 10.43 33.19 -23.23
CA VAL A 648 10.29 33.02 -21.80
C VAL A 648 11.39 32.05 -21.34
N LEU A 649 12.34 32.53 -20.54
CA LEU A 649 13.55 31.82 -20.17
C LEU A 649 13.25 30.63 -19.22
N SER A 650 12.32 30.80 -18.27
CA SER A 650 11.92 29.75 -17.34
C SER A 650 11.22 28.58 -18.01
N MET A 651 10.50 28.83 -19.10
CA MET A 651 9.74 27.80 -19.84
C MET A 651 10.42 27.39 -21.16
N ASN A 652 11.46 28.10 -21.57
CA ASN A 652 12.16 27.93 -22.84
C ASN A 652 11.21 27.91 -24.05
N LEU A 653 10.17 28.75 -24.04
CA LEU A 653 9.15 28.85 -25.06
C LEU A 653 9.14 30.26 -25.67
N ASN A 654 8.87 30.31 -26.97
CA ASN A 654 8.71 31.58 -27.69
C ASN A 654 7.24 32.01 -27.63
N GLY A 655 7.00 33.28 -27.40
CA GLY A 655 5.65 33.84 -27.33
C GLY A 655 5.64 35.30 -27.84
N THR A 656 4.43 35.89 -27.86
CA THR A 656 4.23 37.30 -28.24
C THR A 656 3.67 38.07 -27.03
N VAL A 657 4.14 39.30 -26.84
CA VAL A 657 3.69 40.18 -25.75
C VAL A 657 2.23 40.56 -25.97
N SER A 658 1.37 40.17 -25.04
CA SER A 658 -0.09 40.37 -25.06
C SER A 658 -0.58 41.55 -24.18
N SER A 659 0.25 42.00 -23.24
CA SER A 659 -0.02 43.22 -22.43
C SER A 659 1.28 43.93 -22.09
N LEU A 660 1.23 45.23 -21.83
CA LEU A 660 2.38 45.98 -21.33
C LEU A 660 2.63 45.67 -19.85
N PRO A 661 3.90 45.78 -19.37
CA PRO A 661 4.24 45.45 -18.00
C PRO A 661 3.51 46.37 -16.99
N ASN A 662 3.07 45.76 -15.91
CA ASN A 662 2.49 46.49 -14.74
C ASN A 662 3.58 47.12 -13.89
N SER A 663 3.19 47.86 -12.82
CA SER A 663 4.12 48.50 -11.90
C SER A 663 5.09 47.55 -11.17
N LYS A 664 4.82 46.24 -11.19
CA LYS A 664 5.67 45.20 -10.62
C LYS A 664 6.55 44.50 -11.66
N GLY A 665 6.44 44.88 -12.95
CA GLY A 665 7.20 44.26 -14.05
C GLY A 665 6.57 43.01 -14.63
N ASP A 666 5.31 42.63 -14.27
CA ASP A 666 4.64 41.46 -14.81
C ASP A 666 3.81 41.84 -16.04
N LEU A 667 3.83 40.96 -17.05
CA LEU A 667 3.10 41.13 -18.29
C LEU A 667 2.58 39.79 -18.81
N TYR A 668 1.54 39.84 -19.64
CA TYR A 668 1.01 38.64 -20.26
C TYR A 668 1.71 38.33 -21.59
N VAL A 669 2.21 37.11 -21.71
CA VAL A 669 2.80 36.57 -22.95
C VAL A 669 1.92 35.48 -23.50
N GLN A 670 1.57 35.55 -24.75
CA GLN A 670 0.82 34.53 -25.50
C GLN A 670 1.79 33.55 -26.13
N MET A 671 1.76 32.30 -25.68
CA MET A 671 2.56 31.19 -26.17
C MET A 671 1.64 30.16 -26.82
N GLY A 672 1.36 30.32 -28.13
CA GLY A 672 0.38 29.46 -28.81
C GLY A 672 -1.04 29.69 -28.26
N ILE A 673 -1.67 28.65 -27.69
CA ILE A 673 -3.04 28.72 -27.13
C ILE A 673 -3.02 29.21 -25.65
N LEU A 674 -1.86 29.18 -25.01
CA LEU A 674 -1.70 29.56 -23.61
C LEU A 674 -1.30 31.02 -23.43
N ARG A 675 -1.95 31.71 -22.50
CA ARG A 675 -1.61 33.06 -22.07
C ARG A 675 -1.14 33.01 -20.61
N SER A 676 0.12 33.34 -20.38
CA SER A 676 0.73 33.27 -19.05
C SER A 676 1.23 34.63 -18.59
N LEU A 677 1.13 34.85 -17.27
CA LEU A 677 1.70 36.04 -16.61
C LEU A 677 3.18 35.76 -16.34
N VAL A 678 4.09 36.57 -16.88
CA VAL A 678 5.53 36.39 -16.79
C VAL A 678 6.17 37.71 -16.37
N ASN A 679 7.23 37.63 -15.57
CA ASN A 679 7.97 38.82 -15.15
C ASN A 679 8.99 39.24 -16.21
N LEU A 680 9.24 40.55 -16.34
CA LEU A 680 10.14 41.13 -17.30
C LEU A 680 11.57 40.57 -17.23
N SER A 681 12.03 40.20 -16.04
CA SER A 681 13.34 39.58 -15.80
C SER A 681 13.49 38.19 -16.40
N ASP A 682 12.38 37.55 -16.76
CA ASP A 682 12.33 36.18 -17.30
C ASP A 682 12.11 36.15 -18.84
N LEU A 683 12.28 37.31 -19.48
CA LEU A 683 12.07 37.49 -20.92
C LEU A 683 13.35 37.86 -21.65
N GLU A 684 13.48 37.40 -22.88
CA GLU A 684 14.51 37.74 -23.85
C GLU A 684 13.82 38.20 -25.16
N LEU A 685 14.17 39.37 -25.67
CA LEU A 685 13.64 39.87 -26.94
C LEU A 685 14.23 39.11 -28.12
N LEU A 686 13.38 38.57 -28.96
CA LEU A 686 13.80 37.96 -30.24
C LEU A 686 13.83 39.02 -31.31
N ASN A 687 15.04 39.34 -31.78
CA ASN A 687 15.23 40.26 -32.89
C ASN A 687 14.92 39.55 -34.21
N GLU A 688 13.63 39.35 -34.54
CA GLU A 688 13.20 39.00 -35.89
C GLU A 688 11.73 39.37 -36.13
N GLN A 689 11.49 39.76 -37.41
CA GLN A 689 10.25 40.30 -37.92
C GLN A 689 9.04 39.39 -37.71
N SER A 690 7.99 40.00 -37.19
CA SER A 690 6.55 39.64 -37.28
C SER A 690 6.15 38.17 -37.46
N VAL A 691 5.80 37.54 -36.39
CA VAL A 691 4.84 36.41 -36.39
C VAL A 691 3.47 36.95 -36.02
N SER A 692 2.67 37.28 -37.03
CA SER A 692 1.26 37.60 -36.87
C SER A 692 0.49 36.32 -36.46
N GLY A 693 0.06 36.25 -35.19
CA GLY A 693 -0.95 35.26 -34.74
C GLY A 693 -2.36 35.74 -35.13
N PRO A 694 -3.33 34.81 -35.29
CA PRO A 694 -4.67 35.17 -35.73
C PRO A 694 -5.42 35.91 -34.63
N THR A 695 -5.78 37.16 -34.92
CA THR A 695 -6.72 38.00 -34.14
C THR A 695 -8.15 37.57 -34.45
N LEU A 696 -8.91 37.14 -33.42
CA LEU A 696 -10.38 37.07 -33.45
C LEU A 696 -10.94 38.51 -33.54
N GLY A 697 -11.24 38.95 -34.71
CA GLY A 697 -11.96 40.20 -34.95
C GLY A 697 -13.29 39.96 -35.63
N SER A 698 -14.33 40.40 -34.94
CA SER A 698 -15.73 40.54 -35.44
C SER A 698 -15.74 41.61 -36.55
N GLY A 699 -16.46 41.32 -37.63
CA GLY A 699 -17.07 42.37 -38.44
C GLY A 699 -16.81 42.31 -39.94
N ASN A 700 -17.85 41.91 -40.64
CA ASN A 700 -18.34 42.33 -41.97
C ASN A 700 -17.39 42.86 -43.05
N GLY A 701 -17.44 42.23 -44.21
CA GLY A 701 -17.47 42.98 -45.49
C GLY A 701 -16.41 42.60 -46.53
N LYS A 702 -16.93 41.95 -47.59
CA LYS A 702 -16.55 42.03 -49.01
C LYS A 702 -15.32 41.25 -49.53
N LYS A 703 -15.68 40.35 -50.44
CA LYS A 703 -14.85 39.66 -51.45
C LYS A 703 -13.76 40.52 -52.11
N LYS A 704 -12.57 39.92 -52.28
CA LYS A 704 -11.86 39.94 -53.57
C LYS A 704 -10.89 38.78 -53.67
N THR A 705 -10.91 38.15 -54.79
CA THR A 705 -10.14 37.05 -55.37
C THR A 705 -8.64 37.37 -55.44
N GLY A 706 -7.78 36.40 -55.17
CA GLY A 706 -6.37 36.46 -55.51
C GLY A 706 -5.56 35.29 -54.92
N SER A 707 -5.07 34.48 -55.81
CA SER A 707 -4.25 33.28 -55.59
C SER A 707 -3.08 33.41 -54.62
N GLY A 708 -2.84 32.39 -53.78
CA GLY A 708 -1.62 32.29 -53.02
C GLY A 708 -1.56 31.02 -52.18
N SER A 709 -1.24 29.92 -52.81
CA SER A 709 -0.99 28.60 -52.18
C SER A 709 0.33 28.58 -51.43
N SER A 710 0.37 28.70 -50.09
CA SER A 710 1.47 28.19 -49.29
C SER A 710 1.22 28.11 -47.76
N SER A 711 0.11 28.62 -47.21
CA SER A 711 -0.13 28.61 -45.77
C SER A 711 -1.00 27.45 -45.26
N ALA A 712 -1.52 26.59 -46.14
CA ALA A 712 -2.36 25.45 -45.77
C ALA A 712 -1.55 24.17 -45.42
N ARG A 713 -0.24 24.16 -45.63
CA ARG A 713 0.60 22.97 -45.47
C ARG A 713 1.06 22.68 -44.02
N MET A 714 1.07 23.66 -43.13
CA MET A 714 1.63 23.47 -41.78
C MET A 714 0.61 23.15 -40.68
N SER A 715 -0.69 23.36 -40.91
CA SER A 715 -1.73 23.11 -39.87
C SER A 715 -2.32 21.70 -39.91
N LYS A 716 -2.10 20.92 -40.98
CA LYS A 716 -2.63 19.56 -41.12
C LYS A 716 -1.73 18.46 -40.53
N SER A 717 -0.46 18.70 -40.32
CA SER A 717 0.49 17.68 -39.83
C SER A 717 0.26 17.27 -38.37
N PHE A 718 -0.44 18.09 -37.58
CA PHE A 718 -0.71 17.79 -36.16
C PHE A 718 -2.03 17.06 -35.89
N THR A 719 -2.87 16.84 -36.91
CA THR A 719 -4.23 16.30 -36.72
C THR A 719 -4.51 14.99 -37.47
N ILE A 720 -3.57 14.47 -38.25
CA ILE A 720 -3.80 13.26 -39.03
C ILE A 720 -3.33 12.03 -38.22
N SER A 721 -4.27 11.12 -37.93
CA SER A 721 -3.95 9.83 -37.32
C SER A 721 -3.00 9.04 -38.23
N PRO A 722 -1.97 8.37 -37.70
CA PRO A 722 -1.08 7.49 -38.46
C PRO A 722 -1.76 6.17 -38.92
N GLU A 723 -3.06 6.05 -38.64
CA GLU A 723 -3.84 4.85 -38.98
C GLU A 723 -5.23 5.23 -39.51
N VAL A 724 -5.66 4.50 -40.56
CA VAL A 724 -7.04 4.53 -41.09
C VAL A 724 -7.69 3.16 -40.96
N ASN A 725 -8.93 3.12 -40.44
CA ASN A 725 -9.70 1.89 -40.27
C ASN A 725 -10.79 1.79 -41.33
N LEU A 726 -10.70 0.76 -42.17
CA LEU A 726 -11.65 0.48 -43.25
C LEU A 726 -12.51 -0.78 -42.97
N ILE A 727 -12.45 -1.34 -41.76
CA ILE A 727 -13.21 -2.55 -41.42
C ILE A 727 -14.70 -2.25 -41.45
N GLY A 728 -15.47 -3.12 -42.13
CA GLY A 728 -16.92 -2.98 -42.26
C GLY A 728 -17.38 -2.15 -43.46
N MET A 729 -16.45 -1.51 -44.21
CA MET A 729 -16.77 -0.78 -45.44
C MET A 729 -16.81 -1.72 -46.64
N THR A 730 -17.66 -1.37 -47.60
CA THR A 730 -17.61 -2.01 -48.92
C THR A 730 -16.42 -1.49 -49.71
N THR A 731 -15.97 -2.22 -50.76
CA THR A 731 -14.83 -1.80 -51.59
C THR A 731 -15.04 -0.42 -52.24
N ASP A 732 -16.27 -0.11 -52.60
CA ASP A 732 -16.62 1.15 -53.27
C ASP A 732 -16.63 2.35 -52.32
N GLU A 733 -16.84 2.11 -51.05
CA GLU A 733 -16.77 3.13 -49.97
C GLU A 733 -15.32 3.29 -49.45
N ALA A 734 -14.61 2.20 -49.31
CA ALA A 734 -13.27 2.19 -48.71
C ALA A 734 -12.21 2.86 -49.59
N ILE A 735 -12.26 2.72 -50.95
CA ILE A 735 -11.27 3.28 -51.86
C ILE A 735 -11.26 4.82 -51.87
N PRO A 736 -12.41 5.51 -51.95
CA PRO A 736 -12.41 6.98 -51.86
C PRO A 736 -11.94 7.53 -50.51
N GLU A 737 -12.30 6.84 -49.41
CA GLU A 737 -11.86 7.23 -48.06
C GLU A 737 -10.35 7.02 -47.86
N LEU A 738 -9.82 5.89 -48.34
CA LEU A 738 -8.39 5.61 -48.40
C LEU A 738 -7.63 6.65 -49.19
N ASP A 739 -8.12 7.01 -50.41
CA ASP A 739 -7.45 7.97 -51.30
C ASP A 739 -7.33 9.33 -50.63
N LYS A 740 -8.41 9.82 -50.07
CA LYS A 740 -8.45 11.08 -49.32
C LYS A 740 -7.45 11.06 -48.11
N TYR A 741 -7.47 9.97 -47.36
CA TYR A 741 -6.58 9.82 -46.20
C TYR A 741 -5.10 9.76 -46.60
N LEU A 742 -4.76 9.02 -47.66
CA LEU A 742 -3.39 8.90 -48.14
C LEU A 742 -2.86 10.23 -48.72
N ASP A 743 -3.70 10.99 -49.39
CA ASP A 743 -3.37 12.34 -49.87
C ASP A 743 -3.09 13.28 -48.70
N ASP A 744 -3.94 13.29 -47.72
CA ASP A 744 -3.76 14.11 -46.53
C ASP A 744 -2.51 13.66 -45.73
N ALA A 745 -2.24 12.36 -45.59
CA ALA A 745 -1.07 11.82 -44.91
C ALA A 745 0.25 12.13 -45.66
N TYR A 746 0.22 12.08 -47.00
CA TYR A 746 1.35 12.46 -47.81
C TYR A 746 1.66 13.97 -47.74
N LEU A 747 0.62 14.80 -47.76
CA LEU A 747 0.74 16.27 -47.59
C LEU A 747 1.23 16.65 -46.18
N ALA A 748 0.94 15.83 -45.20
CA ALA A 748 1.43 15.99 -43.82
C ALA A 748 2.85 15.46 -43.61
N HIS A 749 3.52 14.93 -44.63
CA HIS A 749 4.86 14.37 -44.58
C HIS A 749 5.03 13.21 -43.61
N LEU A 750 4.01 12.39 -43.42
CA LEU A 750 4.14 11.18 -42.62
C LEU A 750 5.04 10.18 -43.33
N PRO A 751 6.01 9.54 -42.66
CA PRO A 751 6.94 8.60 -43.30
C PRO A 751 6.26 7.27 -43.66
N SER A 752 5.27 6.87 -42.87
CA SER A 752 4.44 5.66 -43.10
C SER A 752 3.11 5.73 -42.38
N VAL A 753 2.11 5.01 -42.87
CA VAL A 753 0.76 4.92 -42.28
C VAL A 753 0.27 3.48 -42.26
N ARG A 754 -0.66 3.19 -41.35
CA ARG A 754 -1.31 1.89 -41.22
C ARG A 754 -2.71 1.94 -41.81
N VAL A 755 -3.00 0.96 -42.68
CA VAL A 755 -4.33 0.79 -43.29
C VAL A 755 -4.93 -0.52 -42.77
N VAL A 756 -5.96 -0.43 -41.93
CA VAL A 756 -6.62 -1.58 -41.28
C VAL A 756 -7.83 -1.97 -42.12
N HIS A 757 -7.78 -3.15 -42.76
CA HIS A 757 -8.84 -3.65 -43.63
C HIS A 757 -9.45 -4.99 -43.17
N GLY A 758 -8.94 -5.54 -42.06
CA GLY A 758 -9.40 -6.81 -41.49
C GLY A 758 -8.96 -8.06 -42.25
N ARG A 759 -9.27 -9.24 -41.65
CA ARG A 759 -8.90 -10.55 -42.19
C ARG A 759 -9.95 -11.21 -43.07
N GLY A 760 -11.18 -10.69 -43.19
CA GLY A 760 -12.34 -11.30 -43.86
C GLY A 760 -12.06 -12.08 -45.16
N THR A 761 -12.91 -12.01 -46.16
CA THR A 761 -12.75 -12.75 -47.46
C THR A 761 -11.55 -12.32 -48.27
N GLY A 762 -10.83 -11.28 -47.86
CA GLY A 762 -9.69 -10.70 -48.57
C GLY A 762 -10.05 -9.74 -49.73
N ALA A 763 -11.33 -9.51 -49.99
CA ALA A 763 -11.79 -8.63 -51.06
C ALA A 763 -11.30 -7.19 -50.86
N LEU A 764 -11.47 -6.65 -49.65
CA LEU A 764 -11.04 -5.28 -49.26
C LEU A 764 -9.50 -5.14 -49.29
N LYS A 765 -8.75 -6.13 -48.78
CA LYS A 765 -7.29 -6.21 -48.89
C LYS A 765 -6.81 -6.13 -50.35
N ASN A 766 -7.42 -6.94 -51.22
CA ASN A 766 -7.02 -6.97 -52.65
C ASN A 766 -7.33 -5.67 -53.38
N ALA A 767 -8.46 -5.03 -53.02
CA ALA A 767 -8.82 -3.71 -53.56
C ALA A 767 -7.85 -2.64 -53.12
N VAL A 768 -7.51 -2.58 -51.81
CA VAL A 768 -6.50 -1.66 -51.22
C VAL A 768 -5.15 -1.86 -51.91
N HIS A 769 -4.63 -3.07 -52.01
CA HIS A 769 -3.35 -3.35 -52.68
C HIS A 769 -3.35 -2.99 -54.16
N LYS A 770 -4.48 -3.21 -54.88
CA LYS A 770 -4.64 -2.83 -56.27
C LYS A 770 -4.67 -1.31 -56.43
N HIS A 771 -5.23 -0.59 -55.46
CA HIS A 771 -5.27 0.88 -55.48
C HIS A 771 -3.90 1.47 -55.16
N LEU A 772 -3.21 0.99 -54.09
CA LEU A 772 -1.88 1.46 -53.73
C LEU A 772 -0.84 1.36 -54.80
N LYS A 773 -0.91 0.30 -55.69
CA LYS A 773 -0.02 0.14 -56.87
C LYS A 773 -0.18 1.25 -57.90
N LYS A 774 -1.28 1.99 -57.93
CA LYS A 774 -1.54 3.06 -58.90
C LYS A 774 -1.05 4.42 -58.41
N LEU A 775 -0.78 4.58 -57.11
CA LEU A 775 -0.43 5.86 -56.52
C LEU A 775 1.07 6.15 -56.66
N LYS A 776 1.45 7.24 -57.32
CA LYS A 776 2.83 7.61 -57.62
C LYS A 776 3.66 8.05 -56.39
N TYR A 777 3.02 8.46 -55.33
CA TYR A 777 3.65 8.95 -54.09
C TYR A 777 3.86 7.84 -53.07
N VAL A 778 3.29 6.65 -53.25
CA VAL A 778 3.59 5.48 -52.45
C VAL A 778 4.92 4.88 -52.88
N LYS A 779 5.84 4.68 -51.93
CA LYS A 779 7.15 4.08 -52.18
C LYS A 779 7.06 2.57 -52.15
N ASP A 780 6.44 2.03 -51.11
CA ASP A 780 6.29 0.61 -50.91
C ASP A 780 5.11 0.33 -49.95
N PHE A 781 4.58 -0.88 -49.97
CA PHE A 781 3.60 -1.34 -49.00
C PHE A 781 3.77 -2.83 -48.72
N ARG A 782 3.60 -3.20 -47.44
CA ARG A 782 3.71 -4.57 -46.94
C ARG A 782 2.56 -4.91 -45.99
N LEU A 783 2.29 -6.20 -45.81
CA LEU A 783 1.41 -6.65 -44.74
C LEU A 783 2.08 -6.46 -43.40
N GLY A 784 1.28 -6.21 -42.37
CA GLY A 784 1.74 -6.17 -40.98
C GLY A 784 2.35 -7.50 -40.56
N VAL A 785 3.33 -7.43 -39.65
CA VAL A 785 3.92 -8.59 -38.97
C VAL A 785 3.29 -8.77 -37.58
N PHE A 786 3.69 -9.82 -36.86
CA PHE A 786 3.20 -10.10 -35.51
C PHE A 786 3.41 -8.86 -34.60
N GLY A 787 2.31 -8.36 -33.99
CA GLY A 787 2.31 -7.10 -33.23
C GLY A 787 1.84 -5.85 -34.01
N GLU A 788 1.82 -5.89 -35.36
CA GLU A 788 1.34 -4.79 -36.22
C GLU A 788 -0.08 -5.03 -36.79
N GLY A 789 -0.74 -6.13 -36.41
CA GLY A 789 -2.09 -6.51 -36.87
C GLY A 789 -2.10 -7.60 -37.97
N ASP A 790 -0.98 -8.26 -38.22
CA ASP A 790 -0.80 -9.40 -39.17
C ASP A 790 -1.39 -9.14 -40.57
N THR A 791 -2.03 -10.15 -41.15
CA THR A 791 -2.63 -10.10 -42.49
C THR A 791 -3.87 -9.21 -42.63
N GLY A 792 -4.35 -8.62 -41.51
CA GLY A 792 -5.49 -7.68 -41.46
C GLY A 792 -5.10 -6.21 -41.65
N VAL A 793 -3.79 -5.92 -41.74
CA VAL A 793 -3.26 -4.55 -41.83
C VAL A 793 -2.26 -4.46 -42.97
N THR A 794 -2.25 -3.33 -43.68
CA THR A 794 -1.21 -2.97 -44.66
C THR A 794 -0.48 -1.72 -44.19
N ILE A 795 0.85 -1.81 -44.13
CA ILE A 795 1.72 -0.67 -43.82
C ILE A 795 2.13 -0.03 -45.16
N VAL A 796 1.84 1.26 -45.34
CA VAL A 796 2.16 2.01 -46.56
C VAL A 796 3.26 3.01 -46.24
N THR A 797 4.32 3.01 -47.01
CA THR A 797 5.46 3.91 -46.90
C THR A 797 5.47 4.91 -48.07
N PHE A 798 5.62 6.19 -47.79
CA PHE A 798 5.64 7.23 -48.82
C PHE A 798 7.06 7.50 -49.31
N LYS A 799 7.13 8.17 -50.52
CA LYS A 799 8.40 8.56 -51.14
C LYS A 799 9.00 9.80 -50.48
#